data_0d672163ebf1edb65735c60a04c980ad
#
_entry.id   0d672163ebf1edb65735c60a04c980ad
#
_cell.length_a   1.000
_cell.length_b   1.000
_cell.length_c   1.000
_cell.angle_alpha   90.00
_cell.angle_beta   90.00
_cell.angle_gamma   90.00
#
_symmetry.space_group_name_H-M   'P 1'
#
loop_
_entity.id
_entity.type
_entity.pdbx_description
1 polymer ?
#
loop_
_entity_poly.entity_id
_entity_poly.type
_entity_poly.pdbx_seq_one_letter_code
_entity_poly.pdbx_strand_id
1 'polypeptide(L)'
;MDHLNQLLRPKSVAVIGASVRPFRAGNIVMKNLLQGGFDGAIMPVTPYYPAVCGVLAYKTISDLPIVPDIAILCTHASRNVSLFKQLAEKGVKQVIVLSSDMYSWDAQGEEIQAQCMTIAKSVNMRILGPNSLGLILPWMQFNGSFSPVSALKGNIAFVSQSAAVCTTILDWANDKGIGFSAFISLGNASDIDFADLLDTLSTDKHTDAILLYVDTIRDARRFMSAARAASRNRRILVLKGGRTKAGRKAAQMHTGGDDTLDIIYDSAIRRTGMLRVNNTHELFAAVETLTHSVPLRGERLAIITNGGGPAIMAVDALLERGGKLAQLEDEIYEKLNQSLPQSWSHSNPVDIVGDADHQRYVSTLNILLESDNIDAILIMHSPSAIAHSEQTAQALVEAVQKHPRAKRFNILTNWSGELSAKPARTLFNQAGIPTYRTPESAVTAFMHLVEYRRNQKHLMETPTTTEVVNASEMQTAKSWIHEHLGEHNQVNLDTHQIGTLLKCFNFNVLPTWIASDSTEAVHIAETIGYPVAVKLRSPDIAHKSDVQGVMLNLRNRIEVANAAQAILDRTQLSYPSANIHGLLVQGMAKLAGGEELRIKVKTDATFGPVILLGQGGSEWDESLDAAAALPPLNMTLARYLIVRAIRSGKIRLQKLPVPIDIDGLSEFLVRISQMVVECPQVHELDIHPLLVNGSQFTILDANLVLRQFTGDAQSRLAIRPYPTELEERCQARDGEWLTVRPILPEDEPKHAAFIKKVSKEDLYKRFFSDVGEFNHEALANLTQIDFDREMAFVAVSGEGEDSEIIGVSRALINHENTDAEFAILIRSDLKGKGLGKILMRKIIDYCKAKGTQQMSGMTMPTNRGMLTLAQKMGFAVDIHFEDGTADMVLPLR
;
A
#
# COMPACT_ATOMS: atom_id res chain seq x y z
N MET A 1 -15.47 -8.86 22.03
CA MET A 1 -15.67 -7.44 21.68
C MET A 1 -14.31 -6.87 21.34
N ASP A 2 -14.21 -6.21 20.22
CA ASP A 2 -12.98 -5.56 19.76
C ASP A 2 -12.60 -4.48 20.78
N HIS A 3 -11.48 -4.66 21.47
CA HIS A 3 -11.05 -3.74 22.55
C HIS A 3 -10.80 -2.32 22.01
N LEU A 4 -10.48 -2.14 20.73
CA LEU A 4 -10.31 -0.82 20.09
C LEU A 4 -11.63 -0.07 19.89
N ASN A 5 -12.77 -0.74 19.85
CA ASN A 5 -14.07 -0.07 19.83
C ASN A 5 -14.32 0.78 21.07
N GLN A 6 -13.76 0.41 22.23
CA GLN A 6 -13.83 1.24 23.44
C GLN A 6 -13.03 2.53 23.30
N LEU A 7 -11.90 2.50 22.61
CA LEU A 7 -11.08 3.71 22.33
C LEU A 7 -11.86 4.73 21.49
N LEU A 8 -12.61 4.27 20.48
CA LEU A 8 -13.38 5.15 19.58
C LEU A 8 -14.80 5.45 20.05
N ARG A 9 -15.29 4.80 21.10
CA ARG A 9 -16.63 5.00 21.68
C ARG A 9 -16.60 4.97 23.20
N PRO A 10 -15.79 5.84 23.85
CA PRO A 10 -15.67 5.86 25.28
C PRO A 10 -16.95 6.38 25.93
N LYS A 11 -17.33 5.83 27.09
CA LYS A 11 -18.38 6.29 27.96
C LYS A 11 -17.85 6.88 29.27
N SER A 12 -16.56 6.65 29.55
CA SER A 12 -15.88 7.14 30.74
C SER A 12 -14.39 7.35 30.49
N VAL A 13 -13.82 8.36 31.15
CA VAL A 13 -12.40 8.71 31.01
C VAL A 13 -11.80 9.11 32.37
N ALA A 14 -10.63 8.55 32.69
CA ALA A 14 -9.81 9.01 33.79
C ALA A 14 -8.61 9.85 33.29
N VAL A 15 -8.40 11.03 33.86
CA VAL A 15 -7.25 11.89 33.55
C VAL A 15 -6.25 11.81 34.70
N ILE A 16 -5.18 11.03 34.48
CA ILE A 16 -4.14 10.78 35.49
C ILE A 16 -3.08 11.88 35.40
N GLY A 17 -2.86 12.58 36.50
CA GLY A 17 -2.04 13.79 36.53
C GLY A 17 -2.83 15.06 36.19
N ALA A 18 -4.13 15.03 36.43
CA ALA A 18 -4.99 16.21 36.30
C ALA A 18 -4.46 17.38 37.15
N SER A 19 -4.55 18.59 36.65
CA SER A 19 -3.92 19.78 37.25
C SER A 19 -4.81 21.01 37.15
N VAL A 20 -4.75 21.86 38.18
CA VAL A 20 -5.35 23.20 38.13
C VAL A 20 -4.42 24.24 37.50
N ARG A 21 -3.13 23.92 37.33
CA ARG A 21 -2.14 24.86 36.82
C ARG A 21 -2.32 25.04 35.30
N PRO A 22 -2.47 26.28 34.81
CA PRO A 22 -2.53 26.57 33.39
C PRO A 22 -1.28 26.02 32.63
N PHE A 23 -1.46 25.73 31.34
CA PHE A 23 -0.41 25.23 30.46
C PHE A 23 0.22 23.87 30.84
N ARG A 24 -0.41 23.12 31.75
CA ARG A 24 -0.09 21.71 31.98
C ARG A 24 -1.03 20.82 31.17
N ALA A 25 -0.49 19.75 30.58
CA ALA A 25 -1.28 18.83 29.77
C ALA A 25 -2.56 18.35 30.49
N GLY A 26 -2.45 17.96 31.77
CA GLY A 26 -3.61 17.54 32.57
C GLY A 26 -4.67 18.63 32.82
N ASN A 27 -4.31 19.92 32.74
CA ASN A 27 -5.28 21.03 32.81
C ASN A 27 -5.97 21.21 31.46
N ILE A 28 -5.21 21.19 30.38
CA ILE A 28 -5.70 21.38 29.02
C ILE A 28 -6.66 20.25 28.66
N VAL A 29 -6.28 18.98 28.90
CA VAL A 29 -7.13 17.80 28.66
C VAL A 29 -8.46 17.90 29.43
N MET A 30 -8.42 18.28 30.73
CA MET A 30 -9.64 18.47 31.52
C MET A 30 -10.54 19.54 30.91
N LYS A 31 -9.97 20.68 30.51
CA LYS A 31 -10.73 21.76 29.86
C LYS A 31 -11.34 21.30 28.52
N ASN A 32 -10.54 20.63 27.70
CA ASN A 32 -10.97 20.16 26.38
C ASN A 32 -12.12 19.14 26.48
N LEU A 33 -12.06 18.21 27.43
CA LEU A 33 -13.14 17.25 27.68
C LEU A 33 -14.44 17.95 28.10
N LEU A 34 -14.35 18.93 29.04
CA LEU A 34 -15.49 19.67 29.52
C LEU A 34 -16.08 20.62 28.47
N GLN A 35 -15.24 21.35 27.76
CA GLN A 35 -15.66 22.29 26.72
C GLN A 35 -16.16 21.56 25.45
N GLY A 36 -15.65 20.37 25.19
CA GLY A 36 -16.14 19.52 24.11
C GLY A 36 -17.55 19.02 24.28
N GLY A 37 -18.07 19.03 25.53
CA GLY A 37 -19.42 18.58 25.88
C GLY A 37 -19.53 17.06 25.99
N PHE A 38 -18.46 16.36 26.34
CA PHE A 38 -18.48 14.91 26.53
C PHE A 38 -19.49 14.51 27.61
N ASP A 39 -20.47 13.70 27.26
CA ASP A 39 -21.57 13.26 28.11
C ASP A 39 -21.21 12.05 29.01
N GLY A 40 -19.99 11.57 28.96
CA GLY A 40 -19.49 10.46 29.79
C GLY A 40 -18.88 10.92 31.11
N ALA A 41 -18.59 9.95 31.98
CA ALA A 41 -17.97 10.22 33.27
C ALA A 41 -16.50 10.69 33.08
N ILE A 42 -16.19 11.89 33.59
CA ILE A 42 -14.82 12.44 33.63
C ILE A 42 -14.27 12.33 35.05
N MET A 43 -13.19 11.58 35.24
CA MET A 43 -12.62 11.27 36.55
C MET A 43 -11.18 11.79 36.64
N PRO A 44 -10.94 13.02 37.15
CA PRO A 44 -9.57 13.51 37.37
C PRO A 44 -8.90 12.78 38.52
N VAL A 45 -7.64 12.31 38.30
CA VAL A 45 -6.83 11.67 39.36
C VAL A 45 -5.61 12.53 39.65
N THR A 46 -5.52 12.99 40.91
CA THR A 46 -4.40 13.81 41.38
C THR A 46 -4.33 13.78 42.92
N PRO A 47 -3.14 13.57 43.51
CA PRO A 47 -3.00 13.59 44.96
C PRO A 47 -3.00 15.03 45.56
N TYR A 48 -2.96 16.07 44.70
CA TYR A 48 -2.68 17.45 45.12
C TYR A 48 -3.91 18.32 45.24
N TYR A 49 -5.01 18.05 44.52
CA TYR A 49 -6.17 18.93 44.42
C TYR A 49 -7.44 18.15 44.70
N PRO A 50 -8.37 18.73 45.48
CA PRO A 50 -9.68 18.09 45.76
C PRO A 50 -10.62 18.13 44.54
N ALA A 51 -10.40 19.10 43.63
CA ALA A 51 -11.16 19.22 42.41
C ALA A 51 -10.29 19.85 41.30
N VAL A 52 -10.56 19.52 40.02
CA VAL A 52 -9.91 20.10 38.84
C VAL A 52 -10.99 20.54 37.85
N CYS A 53 -10.95 21.81 37.46
CA CYS A 53 -11.94 22.43 36.56
C CYS A 53 -13.40 22.22 37.01
N GLY A 54 -13.64 22.19 38.33
CA GLY A 54 -14.99 21.99 38.90
C GLY A 54 -15.43 20.54 39.07
N VAL A 55 -14.61 19.58 38.65
CA VAL A 55 -14.87 18.13 38.81
C VAL A 55 -14.09 17.60 40.02
N LEU A 56 -14.75 16.85 40.89
CA LEU A 56 -14.16 16.20 42.07
C LEU A 56 -13.01 15.29 41.63
N ALA A 57 -11.85 15.40 42.27
CA ALA A 57 -10.68 14.61 41.95
C ALA A 57 -10.50 13.43 42.92
N TYR A 58 -10.00 12.32 42.40
CA TYR A 58 -9.60 11.14 43.16
C TYR A 58 -8.14 11.20 43.47
N LYS A 59 -7.71 10.71 44.62
CA LYS A 59 -6.31 10.76 45.07
C LYS A 59 -5.46 9.72 44.34
N THR A 60 -6.04 8.52 44.12
CA THR A 60 -5.37 7.39 43.49
C THR A 60 -6.28 6.74 42.44
N ILE A 61 -5.71 5.88 41.61
CA ILE A 61 -6.46 5.12 40.61
C ILE A 61 -7.42 4.11 41.29
N SER A 62 -7.03 3.57 42.44
CA SER A 62 -7.88 2.64 43.20
C SER A 62 -9.17 3.29 43.72
N ASP A 63 -9.14 4.61 44.01
CA ASP A 63 -10.31 5.34 44.51
C ASP A 63 -11.38 5.59 43.43
N LEU A 64 -11.10 5.33 42.18
CA LEU A 64 -12.06 5.50 41.07
C LEU A 64 -13.32 4.64 41.32
N PRO A 65 -14.54 5.19 41.17
CA PRO A 65 -15.78 4.45 41.46
C PRO A 65 -16.10 3.37 40.40
N ILE A 66 -15.59 3.55 39.19
CA ILE A 66 -15.76 2.61 38.06
C ILE A 66 -14.42 2.36 37.38
N VAL A 67 -14.34 1.34 36.56
CA VAL A 67 -13.23 1.12 35.62
C VAL A 67 -13.44 2.08 34.45
N PRO A 68 -12.52 3.04 34.18
CA PRO A 68 -12.67 3.90 33.03
C PRO A 68 -12.44 3.14 31.73
N ASP A 69 -13.17 3.49 30.67
CA ASP A 69 -12.92 2.96 29.32
C ASP A 69 -11.58 3.41 28.81
N ILE A 70 -11.19 4.66 29.10
CA ILE A 70 -9.90 5.24 28.71
C ILE A 70 -9.22 5.89 29.93
N ALA A 71 -7.94 5.65 30.11
CA ALA A 71 -7.08 6.41 31.02
C ALA A 71 -6.08 7.26 30.21
N ILE A 72 -6.03 8.58 30.45
CA ILE A 72 -5.10 9.50 29.83
C ILE A 72 -4.01 9.87 30.82
N LEU A 73 -2.75 9.50 30.50
CA LEU A 73 -1.58 9.79 31.33
C LEU A 73 -0.98 11.14 30.95
N CYS A 74 -1.14 12.12 31.83
CA CYS A 74 -0.55 13.45 31.74
C CYS A 74 0.64 13.62 32.71
N THR A 75 1.33 12.54 33.03
CA THR A 75 2.41 12.45 34.03
C THR A 75 3.78 12.34 33.36
N HIS A 76 4.83 12.60 34.12
CA HIS A 76 6.20 12.33 33.67
C HIS A 76 6.45 10.84 33.53
N ALA A 77 7.24 10.42 32.52
CA ALA A 77 7.49 9.02 32.18
C ALA A 77 7.98 8.15 33.33
N SER A 78 8.81 8.72 34.23
CA SER A 78 9.34 8.00 35.42
C SER A 78 8.27 7.42 36.35
N ARG A 79 7.03 7.88 36.27
CA ARG A 79 5.90 7.36 37.05
C ARG A 79 5.09 6.30 36.32
N ASN A 80 5.26 6.18 35.01
CA ASN A 80 4.36 5.40 34.19
C ASN A 80 4.37 3.92 34.54
N VAL A 81 5.51 3.28 34.88
CA VAL A 81 5.55 1.87 35.28
C VAL A 81 4.66 1.59 36.49
N SER A 82 4.71 2.46 37.53
CA SER A 82 3.85 2.33 38.71
C SER A 82 2.37 2.56 38.36
N LEU A 83 2.08 3.51 37.49
CA LEU A 83 0.72 3.83 37.06
C LEU A 83 0.13 2.70 36.21
N PHE A 84 0.92 2.10 35.32
CA PHE A 84 0.50 0.95 34.52
C PHE A 84 0.13 -0.26 35.39
N LYS A 85 0.89 -0.53 36.48
CA LYS A 85 0.52 -1.56 37.45
C LYS A 85 -0.83 -1.28 38.10
N GLN A 86 -1.06 -0.06 38.55
CA GLN A 86 -2.33 0.35 39.18
C GLN A 86 -3.50 0.31 38.19
N LEU A 87 -3.29 0.71 36.94
CA LEU A 87 -4.29 0.63 35.87
C LEU A 87 -4.64 -0.83 35.55
N ALA A 88 -3.63 -1.70 35.53
CA ALA A 88 -3.81 -3.14 35.30
C ALA A 88 -4.62 -3.78 36.44
N GLU A 89 -4.28 -3.45 37.70
CA GLU A 89 -5.02 -3.91 38.88
C GLU A 89 -6.48 -3.40 38.88
N LYS A 90 -6.71 -2.17 38.39
CA LYS A 90 -8.05 -1.59 38.26
C LYS A 90 -8.84 -2.21 37.11
N GLY A 91 -8.19 -2.88 36.15
CA GLY A 91 -8.81 -3.53 34.99
C GLY A 91 -9.00 -2.62 33.76
N VAL A 92 -8.29 -1.49 33.67
CA VAL A 92 -8.33 -0.58 32.53
C VAL A 92 -7.76 -1.25 31.28
N LYS A 93 -8.42 -1.07 30.13
CA LYS A 93 -8.03 -1.71 28.87
C LYS A 93 -7.47 -0.74 27.83
N GLN A 94 -7.72 0.56 27.93
CA GLN A 94 -7.24 1.57 26.99
C GLN A 94 -6.48 2.66 27.70
N VAL A 95 -5.25 2.93 27.28
CA VAL A 95 -4.41 3.96 27.87
C VAL A 95 -3.83 4.86 26.78
N ILE A 96 -3.98 6.17 26.96
CA ILE A 96 -3.36 7.20 26.12
C ILE A 96 -2.18 7.78 26.89
N VAL A 97 -0.97 7.73 26.33
CA VAL A 97 0.25 8.23 26.94
C VAL A 97 0.70 9.51 26.22
N LEU A 98 0.54 10.66 26.90
CA LEU A 98 0.90 11.96 26.31
C LEU A 98 2.39 12.30 26.51
N SER A 99 3.04 11.72 27.51
CA SER A 99 4.44 12.03 27.82
C SER A 99 5.40 11.68 26.67
N SER A 100 6.32 12.61 26.40
CA SER A 100 7.35 12.47 25.34
C SER A 100 8.61 11.76 25.80
N ASP A 101 8.81 11.62 27.13
CA ASP A 101 10.08 11.20 27.76
C ASP A 101 10.27 9.66 27.79
N MET A 102 9.57 8.92 26.95
CA MET A 102 9.70 7.47 26.78
C MET A 102 10.37 7.14 25.44
N TYR A 103 11.45 7.84 25.13
CA TYR A 103 12.16 7.68 23.86
C TYR A 103 13.29 6.66 23.90
N SER A 104 13.52 6.02 22.75
CA SER A 104 14.56 5.03 22.52
C SER A 104 16.00 5.55 22.45
N TRP A 105 16.23 6.85 22.48
CA TRP A 105 17.60 7.42 22.55
C TRP A 105 18.09 7.68 23.98
N ASP A 106 17.21 7.55 24.96
CA ASP A 106 17.58 7.49 26.35
C ASP A 106 17.33 6.06 26.84
N ALA A 107 18.40 5.35 27.23
CA ALA A 107 18.31 3.97 27.72
C ALA A 107 17.29 3.82 28.87
N GLN A 108 17.10 4.85 29.67
CA GLN A 108 16.10 4.86 30.73
C GLN A 108 14.67 4.95 30.19
N GLY A 109 14.46 5.77 29.14
CA GLY A 109 13.15 5.89 28.48
C GLY A 109 12.73 4.62 27.78
N GLU A 110 13.67 3.94 27.12
CA GLU A 110 13.44 2.63 26.47
C GLU A 110 13.09 1.54 27.48
N GLU A 111 13.78 1.48 28.61
CA GLU A 111 13.48 0.54 29.68
C GLU A 111 12.08 0.76 30.27
N ILE A 112 11.70 2.02 30.53
CA ILE A 112 10.36 2.40 31.01
C ILE A 112 9.29 1.92 30.01
N GLN A 113 9.50 2.17 28.73
CA GLN A 113 8.58 1.76 27.68
C GLN A 113 8.44 0.23 27.64
N ALA A 114 9.55 -0.52 27.69
CA ALA A 114 9.55 -1.99 27.68
C ALA A 114 8.79 -2.56 28.89
N GLN A 115 8.99 -2.00 30.08
CA GLN A 115 8.28 -2.42 31.29
C GLN A 115 6.79 -2.12 31.19
N CYS A 116 6.38 -0.95 30.70
CA CYS A 116 4.98 -0.58 30.48
C CYS A 116 4.31 -1.54 29.48
N MET A 117 4.99 -1.85 28.38
CA MET A 117 4.52 -2.80 27.36
C MET A 117 4.33 -4.20 27.92
N THR A 118 5.25 -4.66 28.76
CA THR A 118 5.15 -5.97 29.41
C THR A 118 3.92 -6.06 30.31
N ILE A 119 3.69 -5.02 31.14
CA ILE A 119 2.49 -4.95 32.01
C ILE A 119 1.22 -4.92 31.16
N ALA A 120 1.18 -4.07 30.13
CA ALA A 120 0.02 -3.92 29.27
C ALA A 120 -0.36 -5.25 28.58
N LYS A 121 0.63 -5.95 28.01
CA LYS A 121 0.43 -7.26 27.37
C LYS A 121 -0.11 -8.31 28.33
N SER A 122 0.34 -8.32 29.60
CA SER A 122 -0.09 -9.33 30.58
C SER A 122 -1.59 -9.25 30.92
N VAL A 123 -2.24 -8.10 30.67
CA VAL A 123 -3.65 -7.86 30.99
C VAL A 123 -4.48 -7.45 29.78
N ASN A 124 -3.97 -7.62 28.56
CA ASN A 124 -4.59 -7.18 27.30
C ASN A 124 -4.98 -5.68 27.32
N MET A 125 -4.11 -4.83 27.83
CA MET A 125 -4.26 -3.38 27.83
C MET A 125 -3.60 -2.82 26.55
N ARG A 126 -4.26 -1.92 25.84
CA ARG A 126 -3.77 -1.29 24.61
C ARG A 126 -3.30 0.14 24.89
N ILE A 127 -2.24 0.55 24.21
CA ILE A 127 -1.56 1.83 24.44
C ILE A 127 -1.57 2.68 23.17
N LEU A 128 -2.17 3.87 23.22
CA LEU A 128 -2.02 4.91 22.21
C LEU A 128 -0.88 5.86 22.65
N GLY A 129 0.17 5.94 21.84
CA GLY A 129 1.37 6.69 22.14
C GLY A 129 2.60 5.80 22.39
N PRO A 130 3.59 6.20 23.20
CA PRO A 130 3.75 7.48 23.89
C PRO A 130 3.98 8.68 22.94
N ASN A 131 4.19 9.86 23.47
CA ASN A 131 4.38 11.10 22.71
C ASN A 131 3.17 11.44 21.80
N SER A 132 1.97 11.11 22.25
CA SER A 132 0.71 11.39 21.55
C SER A 132 0.18 12.78 21.93
N LEU A 133 -0.43 13.49 20.97
CA LEU A 133 -1.25 14.66 21.26
C LEU A 133 -2.55 14.27 21.99
N GLY A 134 -3.00 13.04 21.81
CA GLY A 134 -4.28 12.52 22.29
C GLY A 134 -5.23 12.14 21.17
N LEU A 135 -6.50 12.09 21.51
CA LEU A 135 -7.60 11.62 20.68
C LEU A 135 -8.77 12.61 20.72
N ILE A 136 -9.31 12.97 19.55
CA ILE A 136 -10.53 13.79 19.42
C ILE A 136 -11.55 13.01 18.60
N LEU A 137 -12.74 12.84 19.15
CA LEU A 137 -13.88 12.16 18.52
C LEU A 137 -15.09 13.12 18.48
N PRO A 138 -15.22 13.94 17.42
CA PRO A 138 -16.22 15.00 17.39
C PRO A 138 -17.67 14.49 17.48
N TRP A 139 -17.98 13.31 16.95
CA TRP A 139 -19.30 12.70 17.04
C TRP A 139 -19.68 12.25 18.45
N MET A 140 -18.66 11.97 19.29
CA MET A 140 -18.82 11.66 20.72
C MET A 140 -18.65 12.90 21.60
N GLN A 141 -18.41 14.07 21.02
CA GLN A 141 -18.06 15.30 21.75
C GLN A 141 -16.86 15.12 22.70
N PHE A 142 -16.00 14.12 22.39
CA PHE A 142 -14.84 13.76 23.19
C PHE A 142 -13.59 14.44 22.65
N ASN A 143 -12.93 15.24 23.49
CA ASN A 143 -11.62 15.82 23.22
C ASN A 143 -10.64 15.48 24.35
N GLY A 144 -10.08 14.26 24.27
CA GLY A 144 -9.06 13.75 25.18
C GLY A 144 -7.63 14.09 24.72
N SER A 145 -7.41 15.32 24.24
CA SER A 145 -6.14 15.81 23.76
C SER A 145 -5.69 17.08 24.47
N PHE A 146 -4.40 17.44 24.34
CA PHE A 146 -3.93 18.76 24.74
C PHE A 146 -3.80 19.72 23.55
N SER A 147 -4.60 19.52 22.51
CA SER A 147 -4.70 20.45 21.38
C SER A 147 -5.23 21.81 21.80
N PRO A 148 -4.73 22.92 21.19
CA PRO A 148 -5.25 24.27 21.45
C PRO A 148 -6.65 24.50 20.90
N VAL A 149 -7.08 23.70 19.91
CA VAL A 149 -8.39 23.79 19.24
C VAL A 149 -9.04 22.41 19.13
N SER A 150 -10.37 22.37 19.05
CA SER A 150 -11.10 21.13 18.84
C SER A 150 -11.37 20.88 17.35
N ALA A 151 -11.71 19.66 17.00
CA ALA A 151 -12.10 19.28 15.64
C ALA A 151 -13.60 19.49 15.39
N LEU A 152 -13.96 19.96 14.20
CA LEU A 152 -15.35 20.01 13.73
C LEU A 152 -15.86 18.61 13.41
N LYS A 153 -17.18 18.39 13.51
CA LYS A 153 -17.81 17.13 13.07
C LYS A 153 -17.76 17.00 11.55
N GLY A 154 -17.35 15.84 11.08
CA GLY A 154 -17.28 15.50 9.66
C GLY A 154 -17.05 14.00 9.45
N ASN A 155 -16.58 13.63 8.27
CA ASN A 155 -16.47 12.24 7.83
C ASN A 155 -15.03 11.82 7.46
N ILE A 156 -14.03 12.58 7.86
CA ILE A 156 -12.64 12.30 7.62
C ILE A 156 -11.96 11.81 8.91
N ALA A 157 -11.33 10.66 8.89
CA ALA A 157 -10.44 10.26 9.97
C ALA A 157 -9.01 10.73 9.66
N PHE A 158 -8.35 11.37 10.61
CA PHE A 158 -6.95 11.76 10.51
C PHE A 158 -6.13 11.02 11.55
N VAL A 159 -5.05 10.35 11.08
CA VAL A 159 -4.14 9.56 11.92
C VAL A 159 -2.71 9.99 11.64
N SER A 160 -1.98 10.40 12.67
CA SER A 160 -0.64 10.97 12.50
C SER A 160 0.33 10.50 13.58
N GLN A 161 1.56 10.22 13.19
CA GLN A 161 2.67 9.99 14.12
C GLN A 161 3.28 11.29 14.66
N SER A 162 2.99 12.44 14.04
CA SER A 162 3.50 13.75 14.47
C SER A 162 2.43 14.59 15.17
N ALA A 163 2.64 14.91 16.44
CA ALA A 163 1.77 15.81 17.19
C ALA A 163 1.76 17.24 16.61
N ALA A 164 2.88 17.74 16.11
CA ALA A 164 2.99 19.05 15.49
C ALA A 164 2.21 19.12 14.16
N VAL A 165 2.26 18.07 13.35
CA VAL A 165 1.45 17.97 12.13
C VAL A 165 -0.04 17.92 12.49
N CYS A 166 -0.42 17.21 13.56
CA CYS A 166 -1.80 17.21 14.07
C CYS A 166 -2.31 18.63 14.35
N THR A 167 -1.59 19.41 15.15
CA THR A 167 -2.06 20.75 15.52
C THR A 167 -2.16 21.69 14.34
N THR A 168 -1.20 21.63 13.42
CA THR A 168 -1.19 22.45 12.19
C THR A 168 -2.36 22.10 11.28
N ILE A 169 -2.61 20.82 11.07
CA ILE A 169 -3.72 20.34 10.23
C ILE A 169 -5.07 20.70 10.84
N LEU A 170 -5.21 20.57 12.15
CA LEU A 170 -6.45 20.86 12.83
C LEU A 170 -6.81 22.34 12.77
N ASP A 171 -5.83 23.22 12.96
CA ASP A 171 -6.02 24.68 12.87
C ASP A 171 -6.42 25.08 11.44
N TRP A 172 -5.72 24.56 10.45
CA TRP A 172 -6.03 24.80 9.05
C TRP A 172 -7.40 24.24 8.63
N ALA A 173 -7.76 23.01 9.07
CA ALA A 173 -9.03 22.39 8.75
C ALA A 173 -10.22 23.20 9.32
N ASN A 174 -10.06 23.75 10.52
CA ASN A 174 -11.06 24.61 11.14
C ASN A 174 -11.28 25.91 10.33
N ASP A 175 -10.21 26.56 9.83
CA ASP A 175 -10.31 27.73 8.93
C ASP A 175 -11.09 27.42 7.65
N LYS A 176 -10.98 26.19 7.15
CA LYS A 176 -11.66 25.71 5.94
C LYS A 176 -13.03 25.10 6.20
N GLY A 177 -13.44 24.94 7.45
CA GLY A 177 -14.69 24.28 7.78
C GLY A 177 -14.67 22.77 7.52
N ILE A 178 -13.49 22.14 7.47
CA ILE A 178 -13.33 20.69 7.26
C ILE A 178 -13.47 19.99 8.60
N GLY A 179 -14.42 19.05 8.67
CA GLY A 179 -14.70 18.28 9.87
C GLY A 179 -14.11 16.86 9.83
N PHE A 180 -14.02 16.27 11.03
CA PHE A 180 -13.45 14.94 11.23
C PHE A 180 -14.42 13.98 11.88
N SER A 181 -14.30 12.69 11.54
CA SER A 181 -14.93 11.59 12.27
C SER A 181 -14.10 11.19 13.48
N ALA A 182 -12.79 11.13 13.31
CA ALA A 182 -11.80 10.87 14.34
C ALA A 182 -10.50 11.63 14.02
N PHE A 183 -9.84 12.13 15.06
CA PHE A 183 -8.56 12.82 14.95
C PHE A 183 -7.59 12.22 15.97
N ILE A 184 -6.60 11.44 15.50
CA ILE A 184 -5.81 10.53 16.31
C ILE A 184 -4.32 10.83 16.16
N SER A 185 -3.66 11.07 17.28
CA SER A 185 -2.20 11.16 17.33
C SER A 185 -1.61 9.86 17.85
N LEU A 186 -0.94 9.11 16.98
CA LEU A 186 -0.26 7.85 17.33
C LEU A 186 1.00 8.07 18.16
N GLY A 187 1.67 9.23 18.02
CA GLY A 187 3.00 9.41 18.58
C GLY A 187 3.98 8.34 18.08
N ASN A 188 4.71 7.71 19.00
CA ASN A 188 5.71 6.69 18.66
C ASN A 188 5.09 5.35 18.23
N ALA A 189 3.77 5.18 18.30
CA ALA A 189 3.04 3.98 17.91
C ALA A 189 3.65 2.67 18.48
N SER A 190 3.89 2.64 19.78
CA SER A 190 4.58 1.49 20.41
C SER A 190 3.74 0.23 20.49
N ASP A 191 2.40 0.36 20.53
CA ASP A 191 1.43 -0.73 20.55
C ASP A 191 0.37 -0.52 19.47
N ILE A 192 -0.59 0.42 19.67
CA ILE A 192 -1.57 0.76 18.63
C ILE A 192 -0.85 1.44 17.48
N ASP A 193 -0.99 0.89 16.27
CA ASP A 193 -0.35 1.35 15.05
C ASP A 193 -1.37 1.70 13.94
N PHE A 194 -0.87 2.01 12.75
CA PHE A 194 -1.72 2.29 11.59
C PHE A 194 -2.61 1.10 11.21
N ALA A 195 -2.13 -0.13 11.34
CA ALA A 195 -2.89 -1.31 10.98
C ALA A 195 -4.15 -1.46 11.85
N ASP A 196 -3.97 -1.30 13.16
CA ASP A 196 -5.08 -1.34 14.13
C ASP A 196 -6.16 -0.29 13.82
N LEU A 197 -5.73 0.93 13.54
CA LEU A 197 -6.66 2.03 13.26
C LEU A 197 -7.31 1.93 11.89
N LEU A 198 -6.59 1.46 10.86
CA LEU A 198 -7.17 1.20 9.55
C LEU A 198 -8.29 0.16 9.62
N ASP A 199 -8.09 -0.91 10.39
CA ASP A 199 -9.13 -1.92 10.60
C ASP A 199 -10.37 -1.35 11.25
N THR A 200 -10.19 -0.60 12.33
CA THR A 200 -11.32 -0.04 13.10
C THR A 200 -12.03 1.07 12.32
N LEU A 201 -11.28 2.00 11.71
CA LEU A 201 -11.84 3.13 10.98
C LEU A 201 -12.49 2.74 9.64
N SER A 202 -12.03 1.65 9.03
CA SER A 202 -12.63 1.16 7.76
C SER A 202 -14.08 0.70 7.93
N THR A 203 -14.45 0.29 9.13
CA THR A 203 -15.81 -0.15 9.48
C THR A 203 -16.65 0.93 10.18
N ASP A 204 -16.04 2.05 10.56
CA ASP A 204 -16.76 3.14 11.23
C ASP A 204 -17.73 3.84 10.28
N LYS A 205 -19.00 3.97 10.71
CA LYS A 205 -20.09 4.55 9.90
C LYS A 205 -19.98 6.05 9.64
N HIS A 206 -19.14 6.75 10.40
CA HIS A 206 -18.92 8.18 10.26
C HIS A 206 -17.69 8.52 9.44
N THR A 207 -16.93 7.51 9.01
CA THR A 207 -15.66 7.71 8.28
C THR A 207 -15.81 7.33 6.82
N ASP A 208 -15.64 8.29 5.90
CA ASP A 208 -15.64 8.07 4.44
C ASP A 208 -14.22 8.09 3.85
N ALA A 209 -13.33 8.85 4.47
CA ALA A 209 -11.93 8.93 4.06
C ALA A 209 -10.99 8.88 5.27
N ILE A 210 -9.80 8.31 5.07
CA ILE A 210 -8.76 8.19 6.09
C ILE A 210 -7.50 8.89 5.58
N LEU A 211 -6.98 9.82 6.35
CA LEU A 211 -5.75 10.53 6.06
C LEU A 211 -4.66 10.07 7.01
N LEU A 212 -3.53 9.63 6.47
CA LEU A 212 -2.39 9.17 7.24
C LEU A 212 -1.19 10.10 7.07
N TYR A 213 -0.58 10.51 8.16
CA TYR A 213 0.76 11.05 8.18
C TYR A 213 1.72 10.00 8.75
N VAL A 214 2.61 9.49 7.90
CA VAL A 214 3.47 8.34 8.19
C VAL A 214 4.93 8.77 8.23
N ASP A 215 5.59 8.60 9.36
CA ASP A 215 7.05 8.71 9.49
C ASP A 215 7.70 7.34 9.29
N THR A 216 7.18 6.30 9.96
CA THR A 216 7.69 4.93 9.88
C THR A 216 6.57 3.90 10.02
N ILE A 217 6.79 2.73 9.44
CA ILE A 217 5.94 1.54 9.60
C ILE A 217 6.80 0.49 10.31
N ARG A 218 6.29 -0.10 11.40
CA ARG A 218 7.02 -1.10 12.18
C ARG A 218 6.81 -2.52 11.69
N ASP A 219 5.56 -2.84 11.37
CA ASP A 219 5.16 -4.16 10.84
C ASP A 219 4.55 -3.95 9.45
N ALA A 220 5.39 -4.12 8.43
CA ALA A 220 4.97 -3.91 7.04
C ALA A 220 3.84 -4.88 6.65
N ARG A 221 3.88 -6.11 7.11
CA ARG A 221 2.89 -7.14 6.74
C ARG A 221 1.52 -6.83 7.29
N ARG A 222 1.41 -6.51 8.58
CA ARG A 222 0.15 -6.07 9.20
C ARG A 222 -0.38 -4.81 8.53
N PHE A 223 0.49 -3.83 8.29
CA PHE A 223 0.12 -2.59 7.61
C PHE A 223 -0.41 -2.86 6.20
N MET A 224 0.29 -3.65 5.39
CA MET A 224 -0.11 -3.97 4.01
C MET A 224 -1.47 -4.68 3.98
N SER A 225 -1.68 -5.64 4.87
CA SER A 225 -2.94 -6.38 5.00
C SER A 225 -4.10 -5.44 5.39
N ALA A 226 -3.94 -4.65 6.47
CA ALA A 226 -4.95 -3.71 6.93
C ALA A 226 -5.25 -2.62 5.88
N ALA A 227 -4.22 -2.05 5.26
CA ALA A 227 -4.36 -1.03 4.25
C ALA A 227 -5.10 -1.54 3.00
N ARG A 228 -4.80 -2.76 2.53
CA ARG A 228 -5.54 -3.39 1.41
C ARG A 228 -7.00 -3.61 1.73
N ALA A 229 -7.32 -4.12 2.91
CA ALA A 229 -8.71 -4.31 3.35
C ALA A 229 -9.46 -2.99 3.47
N ALA A 230 -8.85 -1.99 4.10
CA ALA A 230 -9.46 -0.67 4.29
C ALA A 230 -9.63 0.09 2.97
N SER A 231 -8.66 0.02 2.04
CA SER A 231 -8.70 0.72 0.74
C SER A 231 -9.82 0.24 -0.20
N ARG A 232 -10.38 -0.96 0.03
CA ARG A 232 -11.56 -1.45 -0.70
C ARG A 232 -12.84 -0.70 -0.32
N ASN A 233 -12.91 -0.27 0.93
CA ASN A 233 -14.13 0.32 1.50
C ASN A 233 -14.00 1.83 1.75
N ARG A 234 -12.79 2.35 1.87
CA ARG A 234 -12.50 3.75 2.21
C ARG A 234 -11.44 4.35 1.30
N ARG A 235 -11.53 5.65 1.07
CA ARG A 235 -10.49 6.42 0.40
C ARG A 235 -9.37 6.71 1.39
N ILE A 236 -8.16 6.22 1.11
CA ILE A 236 -7.02 6.40 2.01
C ILE A 236 -5.94 7.22 1.32
N LEU A 237 -5.55 8.32 1.95
CA LEU A 237 -4.50 9.21 1.49
C LEU A 237 -3.34 9.16 2.47
N VAL A 238 -2.12 9.13 1.93
CA VAL A 238 -0.89 9.01 2.73
C VAL A 238 0.07 10.13 2.41
N LEU A 239 0.43 10.88 3.43
CA LEU A 239 1.54 11.83 3.42
C LEU A 239 2.73 11.19 4.14
N LYS A 240 3.84 10.93 3.43
CA LYS A 240 5.06 10.32 3.99
C LYS A 240 6.10 11.39 4.34
N GLY A 241 6.53 11.42 5.59
CA GLY A 241 7.69 12.19 6.04
C GLY A 241 9.03 11.51 5.70
N GLY A 242 10.15 12.22 5.75
CA GLY A 242 11.48 11.63 5.60
C GLY A 242 11.80 11.05 4.21
N ARG A 243 11.40 11.72 3.13
CA ARG A 243 11.53 11.21 1.74
C ARG A 243 12.96 11.21 1.21
N THR A 244 13.73 12.22 1.54
CA THR A 244 15.13 12.37 1.12
C THR A 244 16.09 11.74 2.12
N LYS A 245 17.35 11.50 1.74
CA LYS A 245 18.38 10.99 2.66
C LYS A 245 18.54 11.85 3.90
N ALA A 246 18.57 13.19 3.73
CA ALA A 246 18.64 14.13 4.85
C ALA A 246 17.35 14.11 5.70
N GLY A 247 16.18 14.03 5.05
CA GLY A 247 14.87 13.91 5.72
C GLY A 247 14.74 12.62 6.52
N ARG A 248 15.20 11.46 6.00
CA ARG A 248 15.24 10.21 6.75
C ARG A 248 16.12 10.31 7.99
N LYS A 249 17.33 10.90 7.84
CA LYS A 249 18.21 11.13 9.00
C LYS A 249 17.55 12.01 10.07
N ALA A 250 16.81 13.04 9.67
CA ALA A 250 16.05 13.89 10.60
C ALA A 250 14.91 13.09 11.26
N ALA A 251 14.18 12.26 10.51
CA ALA A 251 13.12 11.39 11.04
C ALA A 251 13.67 10.36 12.05
N GLN A 252 14.82 9.75 11.77
CA GLN A 252 15.51 8.85 12.70
C GLN A 252 15.81 9.53 14.04
N MET A 253 16.27 10.77 13.99
CA MET A 253 16.57 11.57 15.21
C MET A 253 15.32 12.02 15.95
N HIS A 254 14.16 12.10 15.29
CA HIS A 254 12.92 12.63 15.88
C HIS A 254 11.97 11.52 16.37
N THR A 255 11.76 10.48 15.58
CA THR A 255 10.76 9.41 15.86
C THR A 255 11.36 8.01 15.92
N GLY A 256 12.69 7.86 15.81
CA GLY A 256 13.34 6.56 15.67
C GLY A 256 13.02 5.86 14.34
N GLY A 257 12.78 6.66 13.28
CA GLY A 257 12.45 6.17 11.94
C GLY A 257 13.52 5.24 11.37
N ASP A 258 13.11 4.40 10.42
CA ASP A 258 13.99 3.48 9.69
C ASP A 258 14.77 4.18 8.54
N ASP A 259 15.74 3.49 7.95
CA ASP A 259 16.47 3.97 6.76
C ASP A 259 15.85 3.46 5.44
N THR A 260 14.62 2.97 5.49
CA THR A 260 13.89 2.47 4.31
C THR A 260 13.78 3.55 3.24
N LEU A 261 14.12 3.20 2.01
CA LEU A 261 14.07 4.12 0.88
C LEU A 261 12.64 4.55 0.57
N ASP A 262 12.46 5.82 0.23
CA ASP A 262 11.16 6.41 -0.10
C ASP A 262 10.41 5.69 -1.24
N ILE A 263 11.14 5.17 -2.22
CA ILE A 263 10.59 4.39 -3.33
C ILE A 263 9.94 3.06 -2.88
N ILE A 264 10.39 2.50 -1.74
CA ILE A 264 9.83 1.28 -1.16
C ILE A 264 8.47 1.62 -0.53
N TYR A 265 8.39 2.71 0.25
CA TYR A 265 7.12 3.24 0.76
C TYR A 265 6.14 3.57 -0.35
N ASP A 266 6.60 4.20 -1.44
CA ASP A 266 5.76 4.48 -2.61
C ASP A 266 5.18 3.20 -3.21
N SER A 267 6.01 2.16 -3.33
CA SER A 267 5.57 0.85 -3.81
C SER A 267 4.53 0.22 -2.89
N ALA A 268 4.74 0.25 -1.58
CA ALA A 268 3.82 -0.28 -0.58
C ALA A 268 2.46 0.44 -0.60
N ILE A 269 2.48 1.77 -0.61
CA ILE A 269 1.27 2.61 -0.65
C ILE A 269 0.44 2.31 -1.91
N ARG A 270 1.07 2.25 -3.08
CA ARG A 270 0.40 1.92 -4.34
C ARG A 270 -0.15 0.49 -4.37
N ARG A 271 0.64 -0.46 -3.87
CA ARG A 271 0.27 -1.89 -3.82
C ARG A 271 -0.97 -2.15 -2.96
N THR A 272 -1.23 -1.28 -1.98
CA THR A 272 -2.41 -1.35 -1.10
C THR A 272 -3.61 -0.54 -1.60
N GLY A 273 -3.53 0.08 -2.77
CA GLY A 273 -4.64 0.87 -3.34
C GLY A 273 -4.77 2.28 -2.77
N MET A 274 -3.90 2.71 -1.88
CA MET A 274 -3.91 4.05 -1.29
C MET A 274 -3.37 5.11 -2.26
N LEU A 275 -3.75 6.37 -2.03
CA LEU A 275 -3.20 7.52 -2.75
C LEU A 275 -2.10 8.17 -1.95
N ARG A 276 -0.93 8.33 -2.54
CA ARG A 276 0.17 9.09 -1.97
C ARG A 276 0.11 10.56 -2.39
N VAL A 277 0.34 11.46 -1.44
CA VAL A 277 0.52 12.89 -1.65
C VAL A 277 1.88 13.35 -1.10
N ASN A 278 2.41 14.46 -1.63
CA ASN A 278 3.80 14.84 -1.39
C ASN A 278 3.99 15.93 -0.33
N ASN A 279 2.94 16.68 -0.02
CA ASN A 279 2.95 17.77 0.96
C ASN A 279 1.55 18.00 1.52
N THR A 280 1.46 18.80 2.56
CA THR A 280 0.19 19.10 3.24
C THR A 280 -0.81 19.84 2.35
N HIS A 281 -0.35 20.69 1.45
CA HIS A 281 -1.20 21.38 0.50
C HIS A 281 -1.87 20.40 -0.48
N GLU A 282 -1.11 19.46 -1.03
CA GLU A 282 -1.65 18.38 -1.86
C GLU A 282 -2.61 17.47 -1.08
N LEU A 283 -2.34 17.21 0.21
CA LEU A 283 -3.21 16.40 1.04
C LEU A 283 -4.63 16.97 1.07
N PHE A 284 -4.77 18.25 1.33
CA PHE A 284 -6.07 18.92 1.41
C PHE A 284 -6.76 19.06 0.06
N ALA A 285 -5.98 19.42 -0.97
CA ALA A 285 -6.51 19.46 -2.33
C ALA A 285 -7.02 18.09 -2.79
N ALA A 286 -6.31 17.02 -2.46
CA ALA A 286 -6.74 15.67 -2.79
C ALA A 286 -7.99 15.23 -2.01
N VAL A 287 -8.12 15.61 -0.74
CA VAL A 287 -9.34 15.36 0.04
C VAL A 287 -10.54 16.06 -0.56
N GLU A 288 -10.42 17.36 -0.82
CA GLU A 288 -11.49 18.15 -1.42
C GLU A 288 -11.92 17.56 -2.78
N THR A 289 -10.93 17.22 -3.61
CA THR A 289 -11.18 16.61 -4.92
C THR A 289 -11.88 15.27 -4.81
N LEU A 290 -11.33 14.36 -3.98
CA LEU A 290 -11.86 13.00 -3.84
C LEU A 290 -13.24 12.97 -3.18
N THR A 291 -13.51 13.89 -2.25
CA THR A 291 -14.81 13.96 -1.56
C THR A 291 -15.94 14.28 -2.54
N HIS A 292 -15.68 15.14 -3.52
CA HIS A 292 -16.67 15.59 -4.50
C HIS A 292 -16.56 14.86 -5.86
N SER A 293 -15.60 13.93 -6.00
CA SER A 293 -15.37 13.21 -7.25
C SER A 293 -16.37 12.09 -7.49
N VAL A 294 -16.67 11.86 -8.75
CA VAL A 294 -17.29 10.62 -9.23
C VAL A 294 -16.21 9.64 -9.72
N PRO A 295 -16.47 8.31 -9.77
CA PRO A 295 -15.50 7.35 -10.30
C PRO A 295 -15.02 7.74 -11.71
N LEU A 296 -13.71 7.89 -11.87
CA LEU A 296 -13.09 8.30 -13.12
C LEU A 296 -13.14 7.13 -14.14
N ARG A 297 -13.71 7.35 -15.33
CA ARG A 297 -13.84 6.31 -16.37
C ARG A 297 -12.56 6.08 -17.16
N GLY A 298 -11.80 7.12 -17.41
CA GLY A 298 -10.52 7.12 -18.12
C GLY A 298 -9.59 8.20 -17.58
N GLU A 299 -8.59 8.59 -18.36
CA GLU A 299 -7.52 9.51 -17.94
C GLU A 299 -7.40 10.73 -18.87
N ARG A 300 -8.42 11.02 -19.68
CA ARG A 300 -8.39 12.04 -20.73
C ARG A 300 -9.03 13.33 -20.21
N LEU A 301 -8.23 14.39 -20.13
CA LEU A 301 -8.62 15.71 -19.65
C LEU A 301 -8.94 16.65 -20.80
N ALA A 302 -10.13 17.26 -20.79
CA ALA A 302 -10.41 18.44 -21.60
C ALA A 302 -10.23 19.71 -20.77
N ILE A 303 -9.70 20.76 -21.36
CA ILE A 303 -9.44 22.06 -20.73
C ILE A 303 -10.21 23.14 -21.47
N ILE A 304 -11.04 23.90 -20.76
CA ILE A 304 -11.69 25.12 -21.24
C ILE A 304 -10.96 26.31 -20.63
N THR A 305 -10.60 27.32 -21.43
CA THR A 305 -9.92 28.50 -20.93
C THR A 305 -10.29 29.75 -21.73
N ASN A 306 -10.27 30.93 -21.11
CA ASN A 306 -10.30 32.22 -21.77
C ASN A 306 -8.92 32.85 -21.91
N GLY A 307 -7.85 32.09 -21.65
CA GLY A 307 -6.49 32.61 -21.70
C GLY A 307 -5.46 31.53 -21.98
N GLY A 308 -4.70 31.69 -23.07
CA GLY A 308 -3.74 30.69 -23.52
C GLY A 308 -2.56 30.47 -22.58
N GLY A 309 -2.06 31.49 -21.88
CA GLY A 309 -0.91 31.36 -20.97
C GLY A 309 -1.14 30.35 -19.85
N PRO A 310 -2.17 30.48 -19.01
CA PRO A 310 -2.51 29.50 -18.00
C PRO A 310 -2.80 28.10 -18.56
N ALA A 311 -3.37 27.99 -19.76
CA ALA A 311 -3.61 26.70 -20.39
C ALA A 311 -2.30 25.97 -20.74
N ILE A 312 -1.29 26.69 -21.23
CA ILE A 312 0.05 26.13 -21.50
C ILE A 312 0.63 25.57 -20.21
N MET A 313 0.59 26.32 -19.10
CA MET A 313 1.06 25.87 -17.80
C MET A 313 0.32 24.61 -17.32
N ALA A 314 -0.98 24.52 -17.55
CA ALA A 314 -1.77 23.33 -17.21
C ALA A 314 -1.37 22.11 -18.07
N VAL A 315 -1.12 22.32 -19.37
CA VAL A 315 -0.68 21.24 -20.28
C VAL A 315 0.70 20.72 -19.88
N ASP A 316 1.65 21.62 -19.63
CA ASP A 316 3.00 21.24 -19.18
C ASP A 316 2.93 20.41 -17.89
N ALA A 317 2.23 20.90 -16.88
CA ALA A 317 2.03 20.18 -15.62
C ALA A 317 1.35 18.82 -15.79
N LEU A 318 0.41 18.70 -16.74
CA LEU A 318 -0.28 17.45 -17.05
C LEU A 318 0.66 16.42 -17.67
N LEU A 319 1.41 16.83 -18.68
CA LEU A 319 2.30 15.93 -19.41
C LEU A 319 3.53 15.52 -18.59
N GLU A 320 4.10 16.43 -17.80
CA GLU A 320 5.18 16.12 -16.84
C GLU A 320 4.79 15.03 -15.83
N ARG A 321 3.51 15.00 -15.44
CA ARG A 321 2.96 13.97 -14.55
C ARG A 321 2.46 12.71 -15.27
N GLY A 322 2.68 12.60 -16.59
CA GLY A 322 2.23 11.49 -17.41
C GLY A 322 0.71 11.42 -17.58
N GLY A 323 0.03 12.56 -17.51
CA GLY A 323 -1.39 12.71 -17.85
C GLY A 323 -1.64 12.75 -19.35
N LYS A 324 -2.91 12.79 -19.75
CA LYS A 324 -3.33 12.76 -21.15
C LYS A 324 -4.36 13.83 -21.44
N LEU A 325 -4.15 14.60 -22.49
CA LEU A 325 -5.18 15.45 -23.07
C LEU A 325 -6.20 14.59 -23.84
N ALA A 326 -7.47 14.94 -23.73
CA ALA A 326 -8.52 14.38 -24.56
C ALA A 326 -8.36 14.86 -26.00
N GLN A 327 -8.53 13.97 -26.97
CA GLN A 327 -8.68 14.32 -28.37
C GLN A 327 -10.16 14.63 -28.63
N LEU A 328 -10.42 15.76 -29.27
CA LEU A 328 -11.77 16.15 -29.66
C LEU A 328 -12.25 15.28 -30.84
N GLU A 329 -13.43 14.70 -30.71
CA GLU A 329 -14.10 13.96 -31.77
C GLU A 329 -14.58 14.98 -32.87
N ASP A 330 -14.63 14.52 -34.11
CA ASP A 330 -15.02 15.39 -35.25
C ASP A 330 -16.38 16.07 -34.99
N GLU A 331 -17.34 15.35 -34.43
CA GLU A 331 -18.66 15.90 -34.09
C GLU A 331 -18.57 17.04 -33.06
N ILE A 332 -17.79 16.85 -32.01
CA ILE A 332 -17.55 17.84 -30.97
C ILE A 332 -16.81 19.05 -31.54
N TYR A 333 -15.77 18.78 -32.35
CA TYR A 333 -15.00 19.82 -33.02
C TYR A 333 -15.90 20.72 -33.91
N GLU A 334 -16.79 20.14 -34.72
CA GLU A 334 -17.70 20.90 -35.56
C GLU A 334 -18.72 21.75 -34.77
N LYS A 335 -19.26 21.19 -33.67
CA LYS A 335 -20.14 21.94 -32.77
C LYS A 335 -19.41 23.13 -32.13
N LEU A 336 -18.14 22.93 -31.71
CA LEU A 336 -17.31 24.02 -31.19
C LEU A 336 -17.05 25.10 -32.26
N ASN A 337 -16.72 24.70 -33.49
CA ASN A 337 -16.54 25.63 -34.63
C ASN A 337 -17.77 26.47 -34.92
N GLN A 338 -18.97 25.93 -34.78
CA GLN A 338 -20.23 26.65 -34.96
C GLN A 338 -20.56 27.59 -33.80
N SER A 339 -20.12 27.27 -32.60
CA SER A 339 -20.45 28.01 -31.38
C SER A 339 -19.39 29.05 -30.97
N LEU A 340 -18.15 28.87 -31.39
CA LEU A 340 -17.00 29.68 -30.96
C LEU A 340 -16.56 30.65 -32.07
N PRO A 341 -15.89 31.78 -31.71
CA PRO A 341 -15.28 32.68 -32.68
C PRO A 341 -14.22 31.95 -33.50
N GLN A 342 -14.00 32.42 -34.75
CA GLN A 342 -12.95 31.82 -35.62
C GLN A 342 -11.56 31.83 -35.05
N SER A 343 -11.28 32.64 -34.01
CA SER A 343 -10.00 32.74 -33.33
C SER A 343 -9.83 31.80 -32.18
N TRP A 344 -10.76 30.85 -31.95
CA TRP A 344 -10.58 29.85 -30.92
C TRP A 344 -9.43 28.89 -31.26
N SER A 345 -8.89 28.10 -30.29
CA SER A 345 -7.67 27.31 -30.46
C SER A 345 -7.76 26.15 -31.47
N HIS A 346 -8.94 25.78 -31.95
CA HIS A 346 -9.18 24.60 -32.82
C HIS A 346 -8.58 23.27 -32.29
N SER A 347 -8.41 23.19 -30.99
CA SER A 347 -7.80 22.00 -30.31
C SER A 347 -8.15 22.00 -28.83
N ASN A 348 -7.75 20.93 -28.12
CA ASN A 348 -7.70 20.89 -26.65
C ASN A 348 -6.27 21.28 -26.20
N PRO A 349 -6.08 22.31 -25.38
CA PRO A 349 -7.06 23.13 -24.64
C PRO A 349 -8.00 23.95 -25.55
N VAL A 350 -9.29 23.98 -25.20
CA VAL A 350 -10.30 24.80 -25.89
C VAL A 350 -10.20 26.22 -25.37
N ASP A 351 -9.39 27.03 -26.05
CA ASP A 351 -9.28 28.47 -25.74
C ASP A 351 -10.44 29.21 -26.41
N ILE A 352 -11.37 29.68 -25.59
CA ILE A 352 -12.59 30.36 -26.00
C ILE A 352 -12.44 31.87 -26.15
N VAL A 353 -11.21 32.35 -26.14
CA VAL A 353 -10.74 33.72 -26.29
C VAL A 353 -11.04 34.61 -25.07
N GLY A 354 -10.22 35.66 -24.87
CA GLY A 354 -10.20 36.49 -23.66
C GLY A 354 -11.43 37.39 -23.47
N ASP A 355 -12.25 37.54 -24.46
CA ASP A 355 -13.53 38.27 -24.42
C ASP A 355 -14.75 37.39 -24.12
N ALA A 356 -14.51 36.11 -23.74
CA ALA A 356 -15.57 35.15 -23.48
C ALA A 356 -16.45 35.57 -22.31
N ASP A 357 -17.74 35.73 -22.56
CA ASP A 357 -18.76 35.90 -21.53
C ASP A 357 -19.19 34.57 -20.90
N HIS A 358 -20.04 34.62 -19.89
CA HIS A 358 -20.55 33.44 -19.18
C HIS A 358 -21.33 32.48 -20.11
N GLN A 359 -22.00 33.00 -21.16
CA GLN A 359 -22.78 32.15 -22.07
C GLN A 359 -21.83 31.28 -22.94
N ARG A 360 -20.71 31.85 -23.39
CA ARG A 360 -19.71 31.13 -24.17
C ARG A 360 -19.09 29.99 -23.37
N TYR A 361 -18.80 30.22 -22.09
CA TYR A 361 -18.37 29.16 -21.17
C TYR A 361 -19.41 28.04 -21.03
N VAL A 362 -20.68 28.39 -20.79
CA VAL A 362 -21.76 27.41 -20.62
C VAL A 362 -22.00 26.63 -21.93
N SER A 363 -22.02 27.31 -23.09
CA SER A 363 -22.16 26.66 -24.38
C SER A 363 -21.04 25.65 -24.63
N THR A 364 -19.78 26.06 -24.42
CA THR A 364 -18.61 25.17 -24.58
C THR A 364 -18.66 23.97 -23.63
N LEU A 365 -18.98 24.19 -22.35
CA LEU A 365 -19.13 23.11 -21.38
C LEU A 365 -20.20 22.10 -21.82
N ASN A 366 -21.36 22.57 -22.24
CA ASN A 366 -22.46 21.71 -22.70
C ASN A 366 -22.05 20.85 -23.88
N ILE A 367 -21.33 21.41 -24.87
CA ILE A 367 -20.82 20.68 -26.02
C ILE A 367 -19.82 19.58 -25.57
N LEU A 368 -18.87 19.92 -24.70
CA LEU A 368 -17.88 18.94 -24.21
C LEU A 368 -18.50 17.83 -23.35
N LEU A 369 -19.59 18.08 -22.62
CA LEU A 369 -20.33 17.10 -21.88
C LEU A 369 -21.02 16.04 -22.76
N GLU A 370 -21.17 16.29 -24.07
CA GLU A 370 -21.69 15.29 -24.99
C GLU A 370 -20.67 14.27 -25.45
N SER A 371 -19.37 14.54 -25.31
CA SER A 371 -18.28 13.66 -25.73
C SER A 371 -18.19 12.36 -24.89
N ASP A 372 -17.85 11.27 -25.54
CA ASP A 372 -17.49 10.02 -24.90
C ASP A 372 -15.96 9.81 -24.81
N ASN A 373 -15.18 10.68 -25.47
CA ASN A 373 -13.72 10.69 -25.41
C ASN A 373 -13.12 11.55 -24.30
N ILE A 374 -13.96 12.20 -23.50
CA ILE A 374 -13.55 13.03 -22.36
C ILE A 374 -13.93 12.32 -21.06
N ASP A 375 -13.00 12.30 -20.11
CA ASP A 375 -13.21 11.66 -18.81
C ASP A 375 -13.29 12.67 -17.65
N ALA A 376 -12.67 13.83 -17.82
CA ALA A 376 -12.77 14.97 -16.90
C ALA A 376 -12.62 16.29 -17.65
N ILE A 377 -13.17 17.36 -17.07
CA ILE A 377 -13.14 18.71 -17.64
C ILE A 377 -12.54 19.67 -16.62
N LEU A 378 -11.49 20.40 -17.00
CA LEU A 378 -10.91 21.50 -16.25
C LEU A 378 -11.37 22.82 -16.89
N ILE A 379 -12.10 23.62 -16.12
CA ILE A 379 -12.55 24.94 -16.55
C ILE A 379 -11.65 26.00 -15.90
N MET A 380 -10.97 26.76 -16.71
CA MET A 380 -10.04 27.80 -16.29
C MET A 380 -10.55 29.18 -16.61
N HIS A 381 -10.36 30.10 -15.66
CA HIS A 381 -10.76 31.52 -15.87
C HIS A 381 -9.61 32.43 -15.42
N SER A 382 -9.22 33.30 -16.38
CA SER A 382 -8.33 34.43 -16.13
C SER A 382 -9.15 35.70 -15.97
N PRO A 383 -8.92 36.55 -14.96
CA PRO A 383 -9.68 37.80 -14.77
C PRO A 383 -9.64 38.70 -16.02
N SER A 384 -10.79 39.17 -16.43
CA SER A 384 -10.95 40.06 -17.55
C SER A 384 -11.95 41.17 -17.20
N ALA A 385 -11.80 42.34 -17.76
CA ALA A 385 -12.76 43.43 -17.58
C ALA A 385 -14.11 43.18 -18.29
N ILE A 386 -14.15 42.24 -19.23
CA ILE A 386 -15.32 41.91 -20.05
C ILE A 386 -16.11 40.75 -19.40
N ALA A 387 -15.41 39.77 -18.84
CA ALA A 387 -16.02 38.60 -18.24
C ALA A 387 -16.02 38.70 -16.70
N HIS A 388 -17.20 38.89 -16.13
CA HIS A 388 -17.35 38.94 -14.66
C HIS A 388 -17.17 37.57 -14.05
N SER A 389 -16.12 37.45 -13.26
CA SER A 389 -15.66 36.17 -12.63
C SER A 389 -16.80 35.48 -11.86
N GLU A 390 -17.55 36.21 -11.03
CA GLU A 390 -18.64 35.69 -10.21
C GLU A 390 -19.86 35.28 -11.05
N GLN A 391 -20.24 36.09 -12.05
CA GLN A 391 -21.35 35.77 -12.93
C GLN A 391 -21.05 34.52 -13.77
N THR A 392 -19.82 34.39 -14.25
CA THR A 392 -19.40 33.19 -14.99
C THR A 392 -19.45 31.94 -14.10
N ALA A 393 -19.00 32.05 -12.85
CA ALA A 393 -19.06 30.92 -11.91
C ALA A 393 -20.50 30.52 -11.62
N GLN A 394 -21.39 31.49 -11.36
CA GLN A 394 -22.82 31.23 -11.11
C GLN A 394 -23.47 30.51 -12.31
N ALA A 395 -23.23 30.98 -13.52
CA ALA A 395 -23.79 30.38 -14.74
C ALA A 395 -23.28 28.93 -14.94
N LEU A 396 -21.98 28.68 -14.67
CA LEU A 396 -21.40 27.34 -14.76
C LEU A 396 -21.97 26.41 -13.69
N VAL A 397 -22.12 26.86 -12.46
CA VAL A 397 -22.75 26.06 -11.39
C VAL A 397 -24.16 25.64 -11.81
N GLU A 398 -24.96 26.56 -12.30
CA GLU A 398 -26.32 26.28 -12.80
C GLU A 398 -26.32 25.31 -13.99
N ALA A 399 -25.38 25.46 -14.94
CA ALA A 399 -25.24 24.57 -16.08
C ALA A 399 -24.89 23.14 -15.63
N VAL A 400 -23.91 22.97 -14.72
CA VAL A 400 -23.52 21.68 -14.17
C VAL A 400 -24.68 20.99 -13.44
N GLN A 401 -25.44 21.75 -12.62
CA GLN A 401 -26.58 21.20 -11.89
C GLN A 401 -27.73 20.76 -12.80
N LYS A 402 -27.97 21.49 -13.91
CA LYS A 402 -29.09 21.22 -14.83
C LYS A 402 -28.76 20.15 -15.86
N HIS A 403 -27.48 19.99 -16.25
CA HIS A 403 -27.10 19.11 -17.36
C HIS A 403 -27.11 17.65 -16.94
N PRO A 404 -27.86 16.75 -17.59
CA PRO A 404 -28.05 15.36 -17.14
C PRO A 404 -26.76 14.53 -17.17
N ARG A 405 -25.85 14.81 -18.11
CA ARG A 405 -24.57 14.10 -18.22
C ARG A 405 -23.48 14.66 -17.32
N ALA A 406 -23.62 15.83 -16.70
CA ALA A 406 -22.60 16.44 -15.85
C ALA A 406 -22.20 15.52 -14.68
N LYS A 407 -23.15 14.78 -14.11
CA LYS A 407 -22.90 13.79 -13.04
C LYS A 407 -21.98 12.61 -13.44
N ARG A 408 -21.65 12.48 -14.72
CA ARG A 408 -20.76 11.46 -15.24
C ARG A 408 -19.30 11.92 -15.35
N PHE A 409 -19.05 13.21 -15.14
CA PHE A 409 -17.75 13.85 -15.33
C PHE A 409 -17.21 14.38 -14.00
N ASN A 410 -15.89 14.31 -13.83
CA ASN A 410 -15.20 15.09 -12.84
C ASN A 410 -14.94 16.49 -13.43
N ILE A 411 -15.63 17.49 -12.91
CA ILE A 411 -15.48 18.88 -13.30
C ILE A 411 -14.65 19.56 -12.24
N LEU A 412 -13.50 20.09 -12.63
CA LEU A 412 -12.59 20.86 -11.80
C LEU A 412 -12.52 22.29 -12.32
N THR A 413 -12.26 23.24 -11.44
CA THR A 413 -12.14 24.64 -11.85
C THR A 413 -10.83 25.25 -11.39
N ASN A 414 -10.24 26.10 -12.23
CA ASN A 414 -9.15 26.99 -11.86
C ASN A 414 -9.59 28.44 -12.05
N TRP A 415 -9.81 29.14 -10.96
CA TRP A 415 -10.11 30.57 -10.96
C TRP A 415 -8.88 31.34 -10.51
N SER A 416 -8.13 31.85 -11.48
CA SER A 416 -6.88 32.57 -11.28
C SER A 416 -7.12 33.94 -10.66
N GLY A 417 -6.15 34.42 -9.88
CA GLY A 417 -6.24 35.70 -9.15
C GLY A 417 -6.80 35.50 -7.71
N GLU A 418 -6.84 36.57 -6.94
CA GLU A 418 -7.30 36.48 -5.54
C GLU A 418 -8.54 37.33 -5.31
N LEU A 419 -8.47 38.62 -5.51
CA LEU A 419 -9.59 39.54 -5.21
C LEU A 419 -10.84 39.26 -6.04
N SER A 420 -10.69 39.18 -7.34
CA SER A 420 -11.79 38.94 -8.28
C SER A 420 -12.28 37.51 -8.33
N ALA A 421 -11.41 36.55 -7.94
CA ALA A 421 -11.71 35.13 -8.01
C ALA A 421 -12.34 34.57 -6.73
N LYS A 422 -12.13 35.21 -5.56
CA LYS A 422 -12.59 34.71 -4.26
C LYS A 422 -14.10 34.48 -4.19
N PRO A 423 -14.99 35.40 -4.65
CA PRO A 423 -16.44 35.16 -4.65
C PRO A 423 -16.82 33.97 -5.53
N ALA A 424 -16.21 33.84 -6.71
CA ALA A 424 -16.46 32.71 -7.61
C ALA A 424 -16.03 31.38 -7.01
N ARG A 425 -14.87 31.31 -6.38
CA ARG A 425 -14.42 30.09 -5.68
C ARG A 425 -15.34 29.70 -4.54
N THR A 426 -15.91 30.66 -3.84
CA THR A 426 -16.92 30.40 -2.80
C THR A 426 -18.17 29.73 -3.37
N LEU A 427 -18.65 30.21 -4.53
CA LEU A 427 -19.80 29.61 -5.23
C LEU A 427 -19.52 28.16 -5.66
N PHE A 428 -18.35 27.89 -6.24
CA PHE A 428 -17.97 26.53 -6.62
C PHE A 428 -17.89 25.60 -5.42
N ASN A 429 -17.24 26.02 -4.31
CA ASN A 429 -17.15 25.22 -3.10
C ASN A 429 -18.54 24.91 -2.52
N GLN A 430 -19.44 25.88 -2.45
CA GLN A 430 -20.81 25.66 -2.00
C GLN A 430 -21.58 24.69 -2.91
N ALA A 431 -21.27 24.68 -4.20
CA ALA A 431 -21.87 23.77 -5.17
C ALA A 431 -21.19 22.38 -5.21
N GLY A 432 -20.15 22.14 -4.41
CA GLY A 432 -19.38 20.87 -4.42
C GLY A 432 -18.52 20.70 -5.66
N ILE A 433 -18.14 21.77 -6.35
CA ILE A 433 -17.25 21.75 -7.51
C ILE A 433 -15.85 22.14 -7.03
N PRO A 434 -14.84 21.24 -7.11
CA PRO A 434 -13.48 21.53 -6.67
C PRO A 434 -12.88 22.72 -7.45
N THR A 435 -12.24 23.64 -6.71
CA THR A 435 -11.70 24.88 -7.29
C THR A 435 -10.28 25.15 -6.80
N TYR A 436 -9.41 25.57 -7.69
CA TYR A 436 -7.97 25.74 -7.43
C TYR A 436 -7.49 27.14 -7.85
N ARG A 437 -6.46 27.61 -7.15
CA ARG A 437 -5.89 28.95 -7.40
C ARG A 437 -4.96 29.01 -8.58
N THR A 438 -4.26 27.91 -8.88
CA THR A 438 -3.29 27.83 -9.98
C THR A 438 -3.60 26.68 -10.93
N PRO A 439 -3.19 26.79 -12.21
CA PRO A 439 -3.34 25.72 -13.19
C PRO A 439 -2.71 24.40 -12.73
N GLU A 440 -1.49 24.45 -12.17
CA GLU A 440 -0.74 23.29 -11.71
C GLU A 440 -1.43 22.58 -10.54
N SER A 441 -2.06 23.36 -9.64
CA SER A 441 -2.82 22.76 -8.52
C SER A 441 -4.07 22.02 -9.02
N ALA A 442 -4.77 22.58 -10.02
CA ALA A 442 -5.94 21.94 -10.62
C ALA A 442 -5.56 20.64 -11.36
N VAL A 443 -4.46 20.67 -12.11
CA VAL A 443 -3.92 19.50 -12.79
C VAL A 443 -3.43 18.45 -11.79
N THR A 444 -2.76 18.87 -10.73
CA THR A 444 -2.32 17.96 -9.65
C THR A 444 -3.52 17.24 -9.04
N ALA A 445 -4.61 17.95 -8.80
CA ALA A 445 -5.83 17.37 -8.27
C ALA A 445 -6.46 16.34 -9.25
N PHE A 446 -6.50 16.65 -10.53
CA PHE A 446 -6.91 15.67 -11.56
C PHE A 446 -5.98 14.45 -11.57
N MET A 447 -4.67 14.65 -11.52
CA MET A 447 -3.71 13.54 -11.47
C MET A 447 -3.84 12.68 -10.21
N HIS A 448 -4.27 13.25 -9.08
CA HIS A 448 -4.62 12.47 -7.89
C HIS A 448 -5.81 11.53 -8.15
N LEU A 449 -6.83 11.97 -8.88
CA LEU A 449 -7.94 11.11 -9.31
C LEU A 449 -7.44 9.97 -10.23
N VAL A 450 -6.57 10.30 -11.17
CA VAL A 450 -5.96 9.33 -12.10
C VAL A 450 -5.13 8.30 -11.34
N GLU A 451 -4.25 8.74 -10.43
CA GLU A 451 -3.41 7.85 -9.64
C GLU A 451 -4.23 6.98 -8.69
N TYR A 452 -5.22 7.56 -8.03
CA TYR A 452 -6.13 6.81 -7.17
C TYR A 452 -6.85 5.71 -7.97
N ARG A 453 -7.41 6.05 -9.14
CA ARG A 453 -8.03 5.07 -10.04
C ARG A 453 -7.06 3.97 -10.46
N ARG A 454 -5.82 4.32 -10.83
CA ARG A 454 -4.77 3.35 -11.18
C ARG A 454 -4.48 2.41 -10.01
N ASN A 455 -4.30 2.95 -8.81
CA ASN A 455 -4.01 2.15 -7.61
C ASN A 455 -5.20 1.24 -7.24
N GLN A 456 -6.44 1.74 -7.34
CA GLN A 456 -7.64 0.92 -7.13
C GLN A 456 -7.78 -0.16 -8.20
N LYS A 457 -7.49 0.15 -9.46
CA LYS A 457 -7.48 -0.86 -10.52
C LYS A 457 -6.44 -1.95 -10.25
N HIS A 458 -5.23 -1.58 -9.82
CA HIS A 458 -4.19 -2.53 -9.43
C HIS A 458 -4.60 -3.42 -8.25
N LEU A 459 -5.33 -2.86 -7.28
CA LEU A 459 -5.85 -3.60 -6.14
C LEU A 459 -6.91 -4.64 -6.56
N MET A 460 -7.72 -4.30 -7.57
CA MET A 460 -8.88 -5.10 -8.02
C MET A 460 -8.59 -5.94 -9.25
N GLU A 461 -7.41 -5.83 -9.88
CA GLU A 461 -7.11 -6.54 -11.11
C GLU A 461 -6.87 -8.03 -10.84
N THR A 462 -7.51 -8.89 -11.62
CA THR A 462 -7.29 -10.33 -11.60
C THR A 462 -6.00 -10.65 -12.38
N PRO A 463 -4.97 -11.19 -11.72
CA PRO A 463 -3.73 -11.53 -12.42
C PRO A 463 -3.93 -12.75 -13.33
N THR A 464 -3.13 -12.82 -14.40
CA THR A 464 -3.06 -14.03 -15.25
C THR A 464 -2.09 -15.03 -14.64
N THR A 465 -2.49 -16.30 -14.56
CA THR A 465 -1.61 -17.38 -14.07
C THR A 465 -0.59 -17.72 -15.13
N THR A 466 0.69 -17.59 -14.79
CA THR A 466 1.80 -18.05 -15.64
C THR A 466 2.70 -18.92 -14.78
N GLU A 467 2.78 -20.20 -15.10
CA GLU A 467 3.83 -21.08 -14.54
C GLU A 467 5.16 -20.74 -15.24
N VAL A 468 6.01 -20.00 -14.56
CA VAL A 468 7.25 -19.47 -15.15
C VAL A 468 8.44 -20.35 -14.82
N VAL A 469 8.47 -20.98 -13.64
CA VAL A 469 9.50 -21.93 -13.21
C VAL A 469 8.81 -23.17 -12.67
N ASN A 470 9.18 -24.32 -13.20
CA ASN A 470 8.54 -25.58 -12.78
C ASN A 470 9.11 -26.08 -11.43
N ALA A 471 8.36 -26.95 -10.76
CA ALA A 471 8.71 -27.45 -9.42
C ALA A 471 10.05 -28.20 -9.38
N SER A 472 10.44 -28.89 -10.46
CA SER A 472 11.71 -29.62 -10.56
C SER A 472 12.92 -28.69 -10.62
N GLU A 473 12.84 -27.62 -11.42
CA GLU A 473 13.88 -26.59 -11.53
C GLU A 473 14.04 -25.85 -10.21
N MET A 474 12.92 -25.51 -9.55
CA MET A 474 12.92 -24.89 -8.24
C MET A 474 13.59 -25.78 -7.18
N GLN A 475 13.29 -27.07 -7.16
CA GLN A 475 13.92 -28.00 -6.21
C GLN A 475 15.43 -28.14 -6.46
N THR A 476 15.83 -28.14 -7.72
CA THR A 476 17.25 -28.15 -8.11
C THR A 476 17.97 -26.91 -7.58
N ALA A 477 17.36 -25.72 -7.75
CA ALA A 477 17.90 -24.46 -7.25
C ALA A 477 18.03 -24.48 -5.71
N LYS A 478 17.00 -24.94 -4.98
CA LYS A 478 17.02 -25.02 -3.51
C LYS A 478 18.12 -25.96 -3.02
N SER A 479 18.30 -27.12 -3.67
CA SER A 479 19.35 -28.08 -3.32
C SER A 479 20.74 -27.51 -3.58
N TRP A 480 20.91 -26.82 -4.72
CA TRP A 480 22.15 -26.14 -5.08
C TRP A 480 22.53 -25.03 -4.09
N ILE A 481 21.55 -24.20 -3.68
CA ILE A 481 21.75 -23.15 -2.67
C ILE A 481 22.19 -23.77 -1.34
N HIS A 482 21.52 -24.85 -0.91
CA HIS A 482 21.84 -25.52 0.35
C HIS A 482 23.27 -26.08 0.36
N GLU A 483 23.70 -26.70 -0.74
CA GLU A 483 25.05 -27.24 -0.88
C GLU A 483 26.12 -26.14 -0.82
N HIS A 484 25.91 -25.01 -1.52
CA HIS A 484 26.90 -23.94 -1.61
C HIS A 484 26.94 -23.04 -0.37
N LEU A 485 25.83 -22.89 0.32
CA LEU A 485 25.77 -22.16 1.59
C LEU A 485 26.37 -22.98 2.75
N GLY A 486 26.12 -24.29 2.80
CA GLY A 486 26.64 -25.18 3.83
C GLY A 486 26.40 -24.65 5.25
N GLU A 487 27.45 -24.63 6.07
CA GLU A 487 27.42 -24.07 7.43
C GLU A 487 27.78 -22.57 7.49
N HIS A 488 28.07 -21.93 6.37
CA HIS A 488 28.45 -20.52 6.32
C HIS A 488 27.23 -19.64 6.58
N ASN A 489 27.40 -18.62 7.41
CA ASN A 489 26.34 -17.64 7.66
C ASN A 489 25.99 -16.81 6.41
N GLN A 490 27.01 -16.52 5.57
CA GLN A 490 26.87 -15.76 4.34
C GLN A 490 27.93 -16.20 3.32
N VAL A 491 27.54 -16.25 2.06
CA VAL A 491 28.43 -16.56 0.92
C VAL A 491 28.17 -15.57 -0.20
N ASN A 492 29.24 -14.97 -0.70
CA ASN A 492 29.22 -14.20 -1.93
C ASN A 492 29.56 -15.15 -3.08
N LEU A 493 28.63 -15.37 -3.99
CA LEU A 493 28.85 -16.27 -5.12
C LEU A 493 29.73 -15.61 -6.19
N ASP A 494 30.58 -16.40 -6.84
CA ASP A 494 31.30 -15.94 -8.02
C ASP A 494 30.41 -15.95 -9.27
N THR A 495 30.86 -15.27 -10.34
CA THR A 495 30.06 -15.12 -11.58
C THR A 495 29.67 -16.46 -12.22
N HIS A 496 30.50 -17.48 -12.09
CA HIS A 496 30.22 -18.82 -12.65
C HIS A 496 29.13 -19.53 -11.81
N GLN A 497 29.24 -19.45 -10.48
CA GLN A 497 28.25 -19.99 -9.55
C GLN A 497 26.91 -19.32 -9.73
N ILE A 498 26.90 -17.98 -9.86
CA ILE A 498 25.68 -17.19 -10.15
C ILE A 498 25.06 -17.66 -11.46
N GLY A 499 25.88 -17.81 -12.53
CA GLY A 499 25.40 -18.28 -13.83
C GLY A 499 24.74 -19.66 -13.75
N THR A 500 25.28 -20.56 -12.92
CA THR A 500 24.71 -21.90 -12.70
C THR A 500 23.36 -21.82 -11.98
N LEU A 501 23.25 -21.04 -10.92
CA LEU A 501 22.00 -20.85 -10.19
C LEU A 501 20.94 -20.19 -11.06
N LEU A 502 21.28 -19.10 -11.77
CA LEU A 502 20.33 -18.36 -12.60
C LEU A 502 19.79 -19.20 -13.77
N LYS A 503 20.57 -20.16 -14.29
CA LYS A 503 20.08 -21.10 -15.29
C LYS A 503 18.97 -22.02 -14.77
N CYS A 504 18.96 -22.35 -13.48
CA CYS A 504 17.85 -23.10 -12.87
C CYS A 504 16.53 -22.34 -12.92
N PHE A 505 16.59 -21.03 -13.10
CA PHE A 505 15.42 -20.14 -13.28
C PHE A 505 15.21 -19.74 -14.75
N ASN A 506 15.83 -20.44 -15.70
CA ASN A 506 15.71 -20.19 -17.14
C ASN A 506 16.17 -18.79 -17.57
N PHE A 507 17.15 -18.19 -16.87
CA PHE A 507 17.76 -16.95 -17.30
C PHE A 507 18.89 -17.21 -18.33
N ASN A 508 18.91 -16.39 -19.37
CA ASN A 508 20.01 -16.39 -20.32
C ASN A 508 21.19 -15.58 -19.76
N VAL A 509 22.22 -16.29 -19.31
CA VAL A 509 23.46 -15.71 -18.78
C VAL A 509 24.56 -15.89 -19.80
N LEU A 510 25.28 -14.82 -20.13
CA LEU A 510 26.38 -14.85 -21.08
C LEU A 510 27.45 -15.83 -20.59
N PRO A 511 27.85 -16.83 -21.42
CA PRO A 511 28.85 -17.79 -21.01
C PRO A 511 30.13 -17.12 -20.54
N THR A 512 30.68 -17.61 -19.46
CA THR A 512 31.91 -17.08 -18.83
C THR A 512 32.84 -18.24 -18.53
N TRP A 513 34.08 -18.08 -18.85
CA TRP A 513 35.15 -19.08 -18.64
C TRP A 513 36.14 -18.58 -17.60
N ILE A 514 36.64 -19.50 -16.79
CA ILE A 514 37.60 -19.21 -15.72
C ILE A 514 39.01 -19.43 -16.30
N ALA A 515 39.89 -18.48 -16.06
CA ALA A 515 41.32 -18.56 -16.36
C ALA A 515 42.12 -18.31 -15.06
N SER A 516 43.11 -19.16 -14.81
CA SER A 516 44.03 -19.03 -13.66
C SER A 516 45.05 -17.90 -13.87
N ASP A 517 45.44 -17.66 -15.09
CA ASP A 517 46.48 -16.67 -15.44
C ASP A 517 46.22 -16.04 -16.82
N SER A 518 47.15 -15.17 -17.24
CA SER A 518 47.07 -14.48 -18.52
C SER A 518 47.20 -15.40 -19.72
N THR A 519 47.96 -16.52 -19.58
CA THR A 519 48.18 -17.49 -20.67
C THR A 519 46.89 -18.27 -20.94
N GLU A 520 46.26 -18.76 -19.89
CA GLU A 520 44.98 -19.45 -20.01
C GLU A 520 43.87 -18.53 -20.52
N ALA A 521 43.87 -17.26 -20.08
CA ALA A 521 42.92 -16.25 -20.56
C ALA A 521 43.05 -16.04 -22.09
N VAL A 522 44.28 -16.04 -22.63
CA VAL A 522 44.52 -15.96 -24.06
C VAL A 522 44.03 -17.20 -24.79
N HIS A 523 44.31 -18.40 -24.27
CA HIS A 523 43.84 -19.65 -24.88
C HIS A 523 42.33 -19.74 -24.95
N ILE A 524 41.65 -19.34 -23.89
CA ILE A 524 40.20 -19.27 -23.85
C ILE A 524 39.69 -18.27 -24.89
N ALA A 525 40.28 -17.07 -24.95
CA ALA A 525 39.88 -16.02 -25.90
C ALA A 525 40.04 -16.49 -27.37
N GLU A 526 41.11 -17.24 -27.68
CA GLU A 526 41.30 -17.84 -29.00
C GLU A 526 40.22 -18.90 -29.33
N THR A 527 39.78 -19.64 -28.32
CA THR A 527 38.75 -20.68 -28.48
C THR A 527 37.36 -20.11 -28.70
N ILE A 528 36.97 -19.06 -27.94
CA ILE A 528 35.62 -18.46 -28.03
C ILE A 528 35.52 -17.42 -29.14
N GLY A 529 36.65 -16.90 -29.62
CA GLY A 529 36.71 -15.88 -30.65
C GLY A 529 36.66 -14.44 -30.11
N TYR A 530 37.30 -13.54 -30.84
CA TYR A 530 37.37 -12.12 -30.51
C TYR A 530 36.17 -11.34 -31.08
N PRO A 531 35.81 -10.20 -30.48
CA PRO A 531 36.39 -9.58 -29.28
C PRO A 531 35.90 -10.24 -27.99
N VAL A 532 36.73 -10.11 -26.93
CA VAL A 532 36.41 -10.62 -25.59
C VAL A 532 36.51 -9.54 -24.52
N ALA A 533 35.90 -9.80 -23.35
CA ALA A 533 36.12 -9.09 -22.11
C ALA A 533 36.90 -9.97 -21.13
N VAL A 534 37.83 -9.37 -20.38
CA VAL A 534 38.55 -10.00 -19.27
C VAL A 534 38.20 -9.29 -17.99
N LYS A 535 37.81 -10.06 -16.96
CA LYS A 535 37.37 -9.54 -15.68
C LYS A 535 38.14 -10.21 -14.55
N LEU A 536 38.35 -9.50 -13.44
CA LEU A 536 38.94 -10.05 -12.23
C LEU A 536 37.99 -11.06 -11.57
N ARG A 537 38.56 -12.17 -11.06
CA ARG A 537 37.86 -13.10 -10.19
C ARG A 537 38.43 -13.07 -8.77
N SER A 538 37.71 -12.47 -7.83
CA SER A 538 38.08 -12.39 -6.41
C SER A 538 36.82 -12.35 -5.55
N PRO A 539 36.77 -13.13 -4.46
CA PRO A 539 35.66 -13.07 -3.51
C PRO A 539 35.68 -11.82 -2.63
N ASP A 540 36.85 -11.19 -2.50
CA ASP A 540 37.08 -10.05 -1.60
C ASP A 540 36.82 -8.70 -2.29
N ILE A 541 36.69 -8.69 -3.64
CA ILE A 541 36.49 -7.46 -4.43
C ILE A 541 35.10 -7.53 -5.10
N ALA A 542 34.12 -6.96 -4.45
CA ALA A 542 32.73 -6.95 -4.93
C ALA A 542 32.55 -6.04 -6.18
N HIS A 543 33.21 -4.86 -6.20
CA HIS A 543 33.12 -3.92 -7.31
C HIS A 543 34.42 -3.95 -8.12
N LYS A 544 34.41 -4.73 -9.19
CA LYS A 544 35.59 -4.91 -10.08
C LYS A 544 36.03 -3.61 -10.75
N SER A 545 35.12 -2.64 -10.92
CA SER A 545 35.42 -1.31 -11.45
C SER A 545 36.38 -0.50 -10.57
N ASP A 546 36.34 -0.68 -9.26
CA ASP A 546 37.15 0.09 -8.30
C ASP A 546 38.66 -0.19 -8.45
N VAL A 547 38.97 -1.36 -8.93
CA VAL A 547 40.37 -1.79 -9.24
C VAL A 547 40.65 -1.80 -10.73
N GLN A 548 39.78 -1.21 -11.54
CA GLN A 548 39.84 -1.37 -12.99
C GLN A 548 40.01 -2.84 -13.42
N GLY A 549 39.34 -3.72 -12.70
CA GLY A 549 39.39 -5.17 -12.86
C GLY A 549 38.54 -5.70 -14.03
N VAL A 550 38.12 -4.83 -14.95
CA VAL A 550 37.35 -5.18 -16.15
C VAL A 550 37.95 -4.47 -17.35
N MET A 551 38.34 -5.24 -18.38
CA MET A 551 38.80 -4.74 -19.65
C MET A 551 37.92 -5.31 -20.77
N LEU A 552 37.36 -4.41 -21.59
CA LEU A 552 36.38 -4.74 -22.61
C LEU A 552 36.98 -4.61 -24.04
N ASN A 553 36.31 -5.26 -24.98
CA ASN A 553 36.57 -5.12 -26.42
C ASN A 553 38.01 -5.48 -26.84
N LEU A 554 38.59 -6.51 -26.21
CA LEU A 554 39.89 -6.99 -26.51
C LEU A 554 39.84 -7.84 -27.81
N ARG A 555 40.60 -7.43 -28.83
CA ARG A 555 40.43 -7.89 -30.23
C ARG A 555 41.43 -8.91 -30.70
N ASN A 556 42.45 -9.14 -29.92
CA ASN A 556 43.53 -10.04 -30.29
C ASN A 556 44.26 -10.57 -29.05
N ARG A 557 45.12 -11.55 -29.29
CA ARG A 557 45.92 -12.23 -28.29
C ARG A 557 46.76 -11.28 -27.41
N ILE A 558 47.34 -10.26 -28.02
CA ILE A 558 48.28 -9.34 -27.33
C ILE A 558 47.47 -8.46 -26.38
N GLU A 559 46.33 -7.93 -26.81
CA GLU A 559 45.44 -7.14 -25.98
C GLU A 559 44.94 -7.93 -24.78
N VAL A 560 44.55 -9.20 -24.99
CA VAL A 560 44.09 -10.07 -23.90
C VAL A 560 45.22 -10.35 -22.89
N ALA A 561 46.43 -10.69 -23.37
CA ALA A 561 47.54 -10.96 -22.48
C ALA A 561 47.89 -9.73 -21.60
N ASN A 562 47.98 -8.55 -22.25
CA ASN A 562 48.29 -7.32 -21.55
C ASN A 562 47.20 -6.90 -20.56
N ALA A 563 45.95 -7.03 -20.95
CA ALA A 563 44.80 -6.74 -20.09
C ALA A 563 44.75 -7.67 -18.86
N ALA A 564 44.90 -8.95 -19.08
CA ALA A 564 44.90 -9.98 -18.04
C ALA A 564 46.02 -9.74 -17.02
N GLN A 565 47.24 -9.49 -17.48
CA GLN A 565 48.38 -9.21 -16.61
C GLN A 565 48.18 -7.88 -15.85
N ALA A 566 47.73 -6.83 -16.53
CA ALA A 566 47.51 -5.53 -15.92
C ALA A 566 46.41 -5.57 -14.83
N ILE A 567 45.35 -6.36 -15.00
CA ILE A 567 44.32 -6.58 -13.98
C ILE A 567 44.93 -7.24 -12.74
N LEU A 568 45.70 -8.33 -12.93
CA LEU A 568 46.31 -9.06 -11.80
C LEU A 568 47.32 -8.18 -11.04
N ASP A 569 48.21 -7.49 -11.75
CA ASP A 569 49.24 -6.65 -11.15
C ASP A 569 48.64 -5.48 -10.38
N ARG A 570 47.65 -4.77 -10.93
CA ARG A 570 46.97 -3.66 -10.26
C ARG A 570 46.25 -4.13 -9.03
N THR A 571 45.55 -5.26 -9.12
CA THR A 571 44.78 -5.79 -7.98
C THR A 571 45.71 -6.17 -6.84
N GLN A 572 46.83 -6.83 -7.15
CA GLN A 572 47.85 -7.18 -6.17
C GLN A 572 48.47 -5.94 -5.49
N LEU A 573 48.63 -4.85 -6.25
CA LEU A 573 49.18 -3.59 -5.73
C LEU A 573 48.18 -2.84 -4.86
N SER A 574 46.92 -2.79 -5.29
CA SER A 574 45.87 -2.02 -4.58
C SER A 574 45.33 -2.76 -3.36
N TYR A 575 45.28 -4.08 -3.43
CA TYR A 575 44.73 -4.96 -2.38
C TYR A 575 45.62 -6.16 -2.13
N PRO A 576 46.80 -5.96 -1.48
CA PRO A 576 47.80 -7.03 -1.30
C PRO A 576 47.29 -8.26 -0.55
N SER A 577 46.24 -8.10 0.30
CA SER A 577 45.64 -9.15 1.12
C SER A 577 44.41 -9.81 0.48
N ALA A 578 43.98 -9.34 -0.71
CA ALA A 578 42.80 -9.92 -1.38
C ALA A 578 43.11 -11.29 -2.00
N ASN A 579 42.19 -12.24 -1.83
CA ASN A 579 42.25 -13.52 -2.49
C ASN A 579 41.92 -13.40 -3.97
N ILE A 580 42.91 -13.55 -4.84
CA ILE A 580 42.73 -13.52 -6.30
C ILE A 580 42.60 -14.96 -6.78
N HIS A 581 41.44 -15.32 -7.29
CA HIS A 581 41.13 -16.65 -7.82
C HIS A 581 41.34 -16.76 -9.35
N GLY A 582 42.00 -15.75 -9.96
CA GLY A 582 42.27 -15.69 -11.40
C GLY A 582 41.41 -14.66 -12.13
N LEU A 583 41.06 -14.99 -13.35
CA LEU A 583 40.34 -14.14 -14.28
C LEU A 583 39.10 -14.81 -14.85
N LEU A 584 38.19 -14.03 -15.37
CA LEU A 584 37.00 -14.45 -16.10
C LEU A 584 37.14 -13.93 -17.54
N VAL A 585 36.97 -14.82 -18.51
CA VAL A 585 36.97 -14.45 -19.93
C VAL A 585 35.59 -14.66 -20.50
N GLN A 586 35.11 -13.67 -21.25
CA GLN A 586 33.72 -13.61 -21.73
C GLN A 586 33.69 -13.04 -23.14
N GLY A 587 32.95 -13.66 -24.07
CA GLY A 587 32.74 -13.07 -25.39
C GLY A 587 32.01 -11.72 -25.29
N MET A 588 32.36 -10.77 -26.16
CA MET A 588 31.63 -9.52 -26.20
C MET A 588 30.20 -9.74 -26.71
N ALA A 589 29.21 -9.29 -25.93
CA ALA A 589 27.83 -9.25 -26.39
C ALA A 589 27.68 -8.22 -27.53
N LYS A 590 26.95 -8.57 -28.56
CA LYS A 590 26.67 -7.66 -29.68
C LYS A 590 25.62 -6.63 -29.23
N LEU A 591 26.07 -5.43 -28.91
CA LEU A 591 25.25 -4.31 -28.44
C LEU A 591 24.46 -3.59 -29.56
N ALA A 592 24.49 -4.10 -30.81
CA ALA A 592 23.84 -3.41 -31.93
C ALA A 592 22.32 -3.21 -31.64
N GLY A 593 21.97 -2.05 -31.04
CA GLY A 593 20.60 -1.61 -30.78
C GLY A 593 19.98 -2.10 -29.45
N GLY A 594 20.75 -2.68 -28.54
CA GLY A 594 20.27 -3.08 -27.22
C GLY A 594 20.40 -1.97 -26.17
N GLU A 595 19.60 -2.04 -25.13
CA GLU A 595 19.61 -1.14 -23.97
C GLU A 595 20.10 -1.89 -22.74
N GLU A 596 20.83 -1.19 -21.87
CA GLU A 596 21.28 -1.74 -20.61
C GLU A 596 20.31 -1.36 -19.48
N LEU A 597 19.76 -2.38 -18.83
CA LEU A 597 18.97 -2.23 -17.61
C LEU A 597 19.72 -2.78 -16.40
N ARG A 598 19.30 -2.34 -15.24
CA ARG A 598 19.74 -2.89 -13.95
C ARG A 598 18.54 -3.37 -13.15
N ILE A 599 18.66 -4.57 -12.61
CA ILE A 599 17.68 -5.15 -11.71
C ILE A 599 18.39 -5.54 -10.43
N LYS A 600 17.93 -5.01 -9.31
CA LYS A 600 18.49 -5.31 -7.99
C LYS A 600 17.42 -5.85 -7.07
N VAL A 601 17.73 -6.94 -6.37
CA VAL A 601 16.99 -7.40 -5.21
C VAL A 601 17.75 -7.00 -3.97
N LYS A 602 17.07 -6.35 -3.04
CA LYS A 602 17.61 -5.90 -1.76
C LYS A 602 16.65 -6.31 -0.65
N THR A 603 17.17 -6.79 0.48
CA THR A 603 16.36 -7.04 1.67
C THR A 603 16.31 -5.79 2.54
N ASP A 604 15.14 -5.16 2.59
CA ASP A 604 14.83 -4.04 3.48
C ASP A 604 14.48 -4.55 4.88
N ALA A 605 14.87 -3.81 5.93
CA ALA A 605 14.64 -4.23 7.31
C ALA A 605 13.16 -4.27 7.69
N THR A 606 12.34 -3.41 7.10
CA THR A 606 10.90 -3.28 7.40
C THR A 606 10.04 -4.09 6.43
N PHE A 607 10.30 -3.95 5.11
CA PHE A 607 9.46 -4.53 4.06
C PHE A 607 9.98 -5.86 3.51
N GLY A 608 11.13 -6.35 4.03
CA GLY A 608 11.76 -7.56 3.51
C GLY A 608 12.31 -7.37 2.10
N PRO A 609 12.29 -8.40 1.23
CA PRO A 609 12.87 -8.30 -0.09
C PRO A 609 12.11 -7.32 -0.99
N VAL A 610 12.87 -6.53 -1.75
CA VAL A 610 12.38 -5.52 -2.69
C VAL A 610 13.07 -5.70 -4.02
N ILE A 611 12.33 -5.60 -5.11
CA ILE A 611 12.85 -5.64 -6.48
C ILE A 611 12.92 -4.21 -7.00
N LEU A 612 14.11 -3.79 -7.41
CA LEU A 612 14.41 -2.49 -7.99
C LEU A 612 14.70 -2.64 -9.48
N LEU A 613 14.15 -1.76 -10.31
CA LEU A 613 14.33 -1.75 -11.76
C LEU A 613 14.68 -0.34 -12.23
N GLY A 614 15.74 -0.22 -13.02
CA GLY A 614 16.16 1.06 -13.61
C GLY A 614 17.06 0.91 -14.82
N GLN A 615 17.50 2.04 -15.36
CA GLN A 615 18.48 2.10 -16.43
C GLN A 615 19.82 1.57 -15.93
N GLY A 616 20.56 0.86 -16.78
CA GLY A 616 21.96 0.49 -16.52
C GLY A 616 22.88 1.73 -16.52
N GLY A 617 24.07 1.57 -15.98
CA GLY A 617 25.07 2.63 -15.92
C GLY A 617 25.99 2.47 -14.71
N SER A 618 27.16 3.12 -14.75
CA SER A 618 28.17 3.06 -13.68
C SER A 618 27.78 3.86 -12.45
N GLU A 619 27.08 4.98 -12.63
CA GLU A 619 26.58 5.83 -11.55
C GLU A 619 25.08 5.56 -11.36
N TRP A 620 24.72 4.88 -10.29
CA TRP A 620 23.33 4.51 -10.02
C TRP A 620 22.98 4.76 -8.55
N ASP A 621 22.02 5.64 -8.31
CA ASP A 621 21.44 5.88 -6.99
C ASP A 621 20.09 5.17 -6.91
N GLU A 622 19.99 4.18 -6.01
CA GLU A 622 18.76 3.39 -5.82
C GLU A 622 17.52 4.27 -5.57
N SER A 623 17.69 5.41 -4.88
CA SER A 623 16.59 6.30 -4.55
C SER A 623 16.13 7.17 -5.72
N LEU A 624 17.03 7.46 -6.66
CA LEU A 624 16.78 8.36 -7.78
C LEU A 624 16.55 7.64 -9.10
N ASP A 625 17.25 6.52 -9.33
CA ASP A 625 17.32 5.87 -10.64
C ASP A 625 16.51 4.58 -10.74
N ALA A 626 15.88 4.15 -9.64
CA ALA A 626 15.07 2.93 -9.64
C ALA A 626 13.58 3.19 -9.40
N ALA A 627 12.78 2.25 -9.91
CA ALA A 627 11.42 1.99 -9.47
C ALA A 627 11.42 0.71 -8.62
N ALA A 628 10.63 0.68 -7.56
CA ALA A 628 10.59 -0.45 -6.62
C ALA A 628 9.29 -1.25 -6.73
N ALA A 629 9.36 -2.56 -6.47
CA ALA A 629 8.19 -3.41 -6.29
C ALA A 629 8.41 -4.40 -5.14
N LEU A 630 7.33 -4.75 -4.44
CA LEU A 630 7.33 -5.74 -3.36
C LEU A 630 6.88 -7.10 -3.91
N PRO A 631 7.69 -8.18 -3.75
CA PRO A 631 7.25 -9.53 -4.12
C PRO A 631 6.10 -10.01 -3.18
N PRO A 632 5.26 -10.97 -3.65
CA PRO A 632 5.30 -11.62 -4.95
C PRO A 632 4.77 -10.75 -6.09
N LEU A 633 5.37 -10.92 -7.29
CA LEU A 633 4.90 -10.31 -8.52
C LEU A 633 4.24 -11.34 -9.42
N ASN A 634 3.22 -10.89 -10.16
CA ASN A 634 2.66 -11.56 -11.32
C ASN A 634 2.89 -10.71 -12.57
N MET A 635 2.47 -11.18 -13.73
CA MET A 635 2.67 -10.47 -15.02
C MET A 635 2.13 -9.04 -15.00
N THR A 636 0.95 -8.83 -14.44
CA THR A 636 0.31 -7.52 -14.33
C THR A 636 1.13 -6.56 -13.47
N LEU A 637 1.56 -7.00 -12.29
CA LEU A 637 2.34 -6.19 -11.36
C LEU A 637 3.74 -5.88 -11.89
N ALA A 638 4.37 -6.85 -12.56
CA ALA A 638 5.64 -6.65 -13.24
C ALA A 638 5.52 -5.62 -14.38
N ARG A 639 4.46 -5.71 -15.20
CA ARG A 639 4.15 -4.73 -16.24
C ARG A 639 3.95 -3.33 -15.65
N TYR A 640 3.26 -3.21 -14.51
CA TYR A 640 3.09 -1.92 -13.83
C TYR A 640 4.42 -1.34 -13.33
N LEU A 641 5.32 -2.16 -12.81
CA LEU A 641 6.67 -1.72 -12.42
C LEU A 641 7.41 -1.13 -13.62
N ILE A 642 7.40 -1.83 -14.76
CA ILE A 642 8.07 -1.39 -15.99
C ILE A 642 7.46 -0.07 -16.51
N VAL A 643 6.14 -0.02 -16.65
CA VAL A 643 5.44 1.19 -17.13
C VAL A 643 5.71 2.37 -16.20
N ARG A 644 5.76 2.15 -14.90
CA ARG A 644 6.10 3.20 -13.93
C ARG A 644 7.55 3.64 -14.07
N ALA A 645 8.49 2.72 -14.23
CA ALA A 645 9.90 3.05 -14.45
C ALA A 645 10.09 3.92 -15.71
N ILE A 646 9.37 3.60 -16.78
CA ILE A 646 9.38 4.39 -18.03
C ILE A 646 8.78 5.78 -17.81
N ARG A 647 7.58 5.87 -17.22
CA ARG A 647 6.87 7.15 -16.99
C ARG A 647 7.64 8.10 -16.07
N SER A 648 8.32 7.56 -15.08
CA SER A 648 9.15 8.34 -14.15
C SER A 648 10.56 8.63 -14.67
N GLY A 649 10.86 8.29 -15.93
CA GLY A 649 12.16 8.52 -16.57
C GLY A 649 13.31 7.66 -16.03
N LYS A 650 13.00 6.59 -15.25
CA LYS A 650 13.99 5.65 -14.74
C LYS A 650 14.48 4.67 -15.82
N ILE A 651 13.69 4.51 -16.87
CA ILE A 651 14.05 3.81 -18.10
C ILE A 651 13.72 4.72 -19.28
N ARG A 652 14.68 4.98 -20.14
CA ARG A 652 14.56 5.90 -21.29
C ARG A 652 14.51 5.10 -22.59
N LEU A 653 13.32 4.95 -23.16
CA LEU A 653 13.11 4.17 -24.40
C LEU A 653 13.37 4.94 -25.69
N GLN A 654 13.78 6.21 -25.65
CA GLN A 654 13.68 7.16 -26.78
C GLN A 654 14.65 6.90 -27.95
N LYS A 655 15.57 5.94 -27.87
CA LYS A 655 16.60 5.73 -28.90
C LYS A 655 16.72 4.27 -29.39
N LEU A 656 15.80 3.40 -29.07
CA LEU A 656 15.89 2.00 -29.42
C LEU A 656 15.45 1.74 -30.87
N PRO A 657 16.30 1.10 -31.70
CA PRO A 657 15.88 0.68 -33.02
C PRO A 657 14.83 -0.45 -32.99
N VAL A 658 14.77 -1.20 -31.87
CA VAL A 658 13.77 -2.24 -31.63
C VAL A 658 13.07 -1.96 -30.30
N PRO A 659 11.73 -1.93 -30.25
CA PRO A 659 11.00 -1.75 -29.00
C PRO A 659 11.30 -2.89 -28.01
N ILE A 660 11.38 -2.57 -26.72
CA ILE A 660 11.51 -3.60 -25.67
C ILE A 660 10.19 -4.39 -25.60
N ASP A 661 10.31 -5.70 -25.56
CA ASP A 661 9.21 -6.60 -25.25
C ASP A 661 8.85 -6.49 -23.78
N ILE A 662 7.79 -5.74 -23.50
CA ILE A 662 7.29 -5.50 -22.13
C ILE A 662 6.82 -6.79 -21.47
N ASP A 663 6.24 -7.71 -22.23
CA ASP A 663 5.75 -8.98 -21.70
C ASP A 663 6.91 -9.91 -21.33
N GLY A 664 7.91 -10.02 -22.19
CA GLY A 664 9.11 -10.77 -21.90
C GLY A 664 9.88 -10.20 -20.69
N LEU A 665 9.99 -8.87 -20.56
CA LEU A 665 10.61 -8.25 -19.39
C LEU A 665 9.75 -8.46 -18.12
N SER A 666 8.43 -8.48 -18.25
CA SER A 666 7.53 -8.80 -17.13
C SER A 666 7.74 -10.23 -16.66
N GLU A 667 7.84 -11.18 -17.58
CA GLU A 667 8.13 -12.58 -17.25
C GLU A 667 9.50 -12.72 -16.56
N PHE A 668 10.52 -12.00 -17.03
CA PHE A 668 11.83 -11.97 -16.38
C PHE A 668 11.75 -11.50 -14.92
N LEU A 669 11.00 -10.44 -14.64
CA LEU A 669 10.77 -9.93 -13.29
C LEU A 669 9.96 -10.90 -12.42
N VAL A 670 8.98 -11.60 -12.99
CA VAL A 670 8.20 -12.62 -12.27
C VAL A 670 9.09 -13.78 -11.85
N ARG A 671 10.02 -14.25 -12.73
CA ARG A 671 11.01 -15.28 -12.37
C ARG A 671 11.93 -14.85 -11.23
N ILE A 672 12.40 -13.59 -11.23
CA ILE A 672 13.17 -13.04 -10.10
C ILE A 672 12.32 -13.02 -8.83
N SER A 673 11.07 -12.56 -8.92
CA SER A 673 10.16 -12.56 -7.78
C SER A 673 9.94 -13.96 -7.22
N GLN A 674 9.74 -14.95 -8.09
CA GLN A 674 9.56 -16.34 -7.69
C GLN A 674 10.81 -16.91 -7.01
N MET A 675 12.00 -16.65 -7.57
CA MET A 675 13.27 -17.02 -6.93
C MET A 675 13.40 -16.44 -5.53
N VAL A 676 13.09 -15.16 -5.38
CA VAL A 676 13.17 -14.45 -4.08
C VAL A 676 12.17 -15.01 -3.08
N VAL A 677 10.94 -15.29 -3.49
CA VAL A 677 9.88 -15.83 -2.60
C VAL A 677 10.23 -17.24 -2.14
N GLU A 678 10.68 -18.10 -3.05
CA GLU A 678 10.91 -19.52 -2.80
C GLU A 678 12.28 -19.84 -2.19
N CYS A 679 13.28 -18.98 -2.39
CA CYS A 679 14.64 -19.15 -1.88
C CYS A 679 14.98 -18.06 -0.88
N PRO A 680 14.59 -18.20 0.42
CA PRO A 680 14.78 -17.16 1.43
C PRO A 680 16.26 -16.87 1.72
N GLN A 681 17.16 -17.74 1.33
CA GLN A 681 18.60 -17.55 1.45
C GLN A 681 19.15 -16.50 0.46
N VAL A 682 18.43 -16.18 -0.62
CA VAL A 682 18.81 -15.09 -1.53
C VAL A 682 18.58 -13.77 -0.80
N HIS A 683 19.68 -13.18 -0.32
CA HIS A 683 19.67 -11.95 0.47
C HIS A 683 19.78 -10.71 -0.41
N GLU A 684 20.68 -10.76 -1.39
CA GLU A 684 20.87 -9.69 -2.36
C GLU A 684 21.19 -10.30 -3.74
N LEU A 685 20.61 -9.70 -4.79
CA LEU A 685 20.94 -10.00 -6.19
C LEU A 685 21.04 -8.66 -6.91
N ASP A 686 22.13 -8.45 -7.67
CA ASP A 686 22.31 -7.26 -8.50
C ASP A 686 22.71 -7.71 -9.90
N ILE A 687 21.78 -7.65 -10.83
CA ILE A 687 21.98 -7.94 -12.26
C ILE A 687 22.33 -6.63 -12.95
N HIS A 688 23.59 -6.48 -13.30
CA HIS A 688 24.11 -5.30 -13.99
C HIS A 688 25.38 -5.60 -14.79
N PRO A 689 25.37 -5.41 -16.12
CA PRO A 689 24.21 -5.01 -16.95
C PRO A 689 23.30 -6.20 -17.33
N LEU A 690 22.00 -5.91 -17.45
CA LEU A 690 21.07 -6.73 -18.21
C LEU A 690 20.92 -6.11 -19.60
N LEU A 691 21.39 -6.79 -20.63
CA LEU A 691 21.24 -6.35 -22.02
C LEU A 691 19.88 -6.76 -22.55
N VAL A 692 19.13 -5.79 -23.05
CA VAL A 692 17.78 -5.98 -23.60
C VAL A 692 17.77 -5.55 -25.05
N ASN A 693 17.37 -6.47 -25.94
CA ASN A 693 17.23 -6.22 -27.37
C ASN A 693 15.95 -6.90 -27.87
N GLY A 694 14.86 -6.14 -28.01
CA GLY A 694 13.55 -6.69 -28.31
C GLY A 694 13.09 -7.67 -27.24
N SER A 695 12.91 -8.94 -27.62
CA SER A 695 12.53 -10.05 -26.73
C SER A 695 13.73 -10.83 -26.15
N GLN A 696 14.96 -10.41 -26.46
CA GLN A 696 16.16 -11.04 -25.93
C GLN A 696 16.65 -10.32 -24.67
N PHE A 697 16.75 -11.05 -23.57
CA PHE A 697 17.25 -10.60 -22.28
C PHE A 697 18.49 -11.41 -21.91
N THR A 698 19.67 -10.76 -21.89
CA THR A 698 20.93 -11.43 -21.61
C THR A 698 21.63 -10.80 -20.42
N ILE A 699 21.87 -11.58 -19.37
CA ILE A 699 22.64 -11.16 -18.20
C ILE A 699 24.13 -11.18 -18.56
N LEU A 700 24.78 -10.02 -18.50
CA LEU A 700 26.21 -9.91 -18.77
C LEU A 700 27.06 -10.04 -17.51
N ASP A 701 26.55 -9.57 -16.39
CA ASP A 701 27.18 -9.73 -15.07
C ASP A 701 26.12 -9.68 -13.97
N ALA A 702 26.42 -10.31 -12.85
CA ALA A 702 25.57 -10.29 -11.68
C ALA A 702 26.39 -10.52 -10.40
N ASN A 703 25.92 -9.94 -9.30
CA ASN A 703 26.40 -10.23 -7.94
C ASN A 703 25.24 -10.86 -7.16
N LEU A 704 25.53 -11.91 -6.38
CA LEU A 704 24.53 -12.58 -5.57
C LEU A 704 25.11 -12.97 -4.22
N VAL A 705 24.39 -12.61 -3.18
CA VAL A 705 24.72 -12.91 -1.80
C VAL A 705 23.68 -13.87 -1.23
N LEU A 706 24.17 -15.05 -0.82
CA LEU A 706 23.39 -16.00 -0.05
C LEU A 706 23.64 -15.79 1.44
N ARG A 707 22.58 -15.90 2.25
CA ARG A 707 22.64 -15.79 3.71
C ARG A 707 21.77 -16.85 4.34
N GLN A 708 22.26 -17.44 5.47
CA GLN A 708 21.42 -18.36 6.26
C GLN A 708 20.12 -17.66 6.69
N PHE A 709 19.04 -18.38 6.50
CA PHE A 709 17.72 -17.91 6.92
C PHE A 709 17.14 -18.96 7.87
N THR A 710 16.83 -18.53 9.10
CA THR A 710 16.20 -19.35 10.12
C THR A 710 14.82 -18.81 10.42
N GLY A 711 13.79 -19.61 10.22
CA GLY A 711 12.41 -19.21 10.45
C GLY A 711 11.50 -19.54 9.27
N ASP A 712 10.26 -19.07 9.34
CA ASP A 712 9.30 -19.22 8.26
C ASP A 712 9.66 -18.30 7.07
N ALA A 713 9.95 -18.88 5.92
CA ALA A 713 10.32 -18.17 4.69
C ALA A 713 9.31 -17.10 4.28
N GLN A 714 8.03 -17.34 4.55
CA GLN A 714 6.96 -16.41 4.22
C GLN A 714 6.88 -15.22 5.18
N SER A 715 7.37 -15.37 6.43
CA SER A 715 7.30 -14.31 7.45
C SER A 715 8.13 -13.07 7.11
N ARG A 716 9.16 -13.20 6.26
CA ARG A 716 10.00 -12.09 5.81
C ARG A 716 9.36 -11.21 4.71
N LEU A 717 8.25 -11.65 4.12
CA LEU A 717 7.60 -10.96 3.02
C LEU A 717 6.53 -9.99 3.55
N ALA A 718 6.50 -8.76 3.03
CA ALA A 718 5.47 -7.80 3.35
C ALA A 718 4.07 -8.21 2.82
N ILE A 719 4.03 -9.10 1.83
CA ILE A 719 2.81 -9.66 1.26
C ILE A 719 2.92 -11.18 1.29
N ARG A 720 1.93 -11.85 1.87
CA ARG A 720 1.93 -13.32 1.91
C ARG A 720 1.74 -13.88 0.50
N PRO A 721 2.62 -14.79 0.03
CA PRO A 721 2.42 -15.49 -1.22
C PRO A 721 1.25 -16.48 -1.11
N TYR A 722 0.79 -16.97 -2.24
CA TYR A 722 -0.23 -18.02 -2.29
C TYR A 722 0.27 -19.28 -1.57
N PRO A 723 -0.48 -19.81 -0.58
CA PRO A 723 -0.05 -20.94 0.25
C PRO A 723 -0.34 -22.28 -0.44
N THR A 724 0.54 -22.69 -1.36
CA THR A 724 0.43 -23.96 -2.11
C THR A 724 0.43 -25.20 -1.23
N GLU A 725 1.08 -25.12 -0.06
CA GLU A 725 1.14 -26.20 0.93
C GLU A 725 -0.22 -26.57 1.52
N LEU A 726 -1.23 -25.72 1.34
CA LEU A 726 -2.59 -25.96 1.81
C LEU A 726 -3.48 -26.64 0.77
N GLU A 727 -2.97 -26.92 -0.42
CA GLU A 727 -3.70 -27.66 -1.44
C GLU A 727 -3.73 -29.15 -1.09
N GLU A 728 -4.91 -29.77 -1.24
CA GLU A 728 -5.05 -31.20 -1.01
C GLU A 728 -6.09 -31.82 -1.96
N ARG A 729 -5.88 -33.07 -2.32
CA ARG A 729 -6.89 -33.89 -2.99
C ARG A 729 -7.69 -34.69 -1.97
N CYS A 730 -9.00 -34.66 -2.07
CA CYS A 730 -9.90 -35.40 -1.20
C CYS A 730 -11.02 -36.06 -2.02
N GLN A 731 -11.66 -37.06 -1.44
CA GLN A 731 -12.76 -37.77 -2.08
C GLN A 731 -14.10 -37.41 -1.42
N ALA A 732 -15.04 -37.00 -2.22
CA ALA A 732 -16.44 -36.81 -1.78
C ALA A 732 -17.10 -38.15 -1.44
N ARG A 733 -18.27 -38.13 -0.79
CA ARG A 733 -18.99 -39.37 -0.39
C ARG A 733 -19.41 -40.25 -1.55
N ASP A 734 -19.65 -39.67 -2.72
CA ASP A 734 -20.04 -40.36 -3.96
C ASP A 734 -18.83 -40.93 -4.73
N GLY A 735 -17.61 -40.78 -4.18
CA GLY A 735 -16.40 -41.29 -4.80
C GLY A 735 -15.71 -40.31 -5.76
N GLU A 736 -16.27 -39.13 -6.01
CA GLU A 736 -15.67 -38.10 -6.87
C GLU A 736 -14.40 -37.52 -6.21
N TRP A 737 -13.32 -37.38 -6.99
CA TRP A 737 -12.09 -36.73 -6.55
C TRP A 737 -12.20 -35.20 -6.71
N LEU A 738 -11.86 -34.49 -5.66
CA LEU A 738 -11.91 -33.04 -5.58
C LEU A 738 -10.55 -32.49 -5.17
N THR A 739 -10.22 -31.30 -5.68
CA THR A 739 -9.12 -30.51 -5.17
C THR A 739 -9.67 -29.44 -4.24
N VAL A 740 -9.26 -29.47 -2.97
CA VAL A 740 -9.53 -28.39 -2.01
C VAL A 740 -8.28 -27.54 -1.87
N ARG A 741 -8.38 -26.27 -2.23
CA ARG A 741 -7.26 -25.35 -2.25
C ARG A 741 -7.68 -23.93 -1.84
N PRO A 742 -6.73 -23.06 -1.43
CA PRO A 742 -7.01 -21.66 -1.29
C PRO A 742 -7.53 -21.04 -2.59
N ILE A 743 -8.39 -20.02 -2.48
CA ILE A 743 -8.92 -19.33 -3.64
C ILE A 743 -7.82 -18.49 -4.30
N LEU A 744 -7.85 -18.47 -5.63
CA LEU A 744 -6.93 -17.64 -6.44
C LEU A 744 -7.68 -16.41 -6.99
N PRO A 745 -7.00 -15.29 -7.24
CA PRO A 745 -7.60 -14.17 -7.97
C PRO A 745 -8.20 -14.58 -9.33
N GLU A 746 -7.56 -15.52 -10.03
CA GLU A 746 -7.97 -16.07 -11.34
C GLU A 746 -9.25 -16.91 -11.25
N ASP A 747 -9.68 -17.26 -10.07
CA ASP A 747 -10.95 -17.97 -9.87
C ASP A 747 -12.19 -17.07 -10.04
N GLU A 748 -12.02 -15.77 -10.22
CA GLU A 748 -13.15 -14.83 -10.32
C GLU A 748 -14.22 -15.27 -11.31
N PRO A 749 -13.91 -15.65 -12.57
CA PRO A 749 -14.91 -16.13 -13.51
C PRO A 749 -15.61 -17.44 -13.03
N LYS A 750 -14.83 -18.37 -12.45
CA LYS A 750 -15.34 -19.63 -11.91
C LYS A 750 -16.19 -19.41 -10.67
N HIS A 751 -15.81 -18.45 -9.83
CA HIS A 751 -16.57 -18.05 -8.66
C HIS A 751 -17.89 -17.36 -9.03
N ALA A 752 -17.91 -16.52 -10.06
CA ALA A 752 -19.11 -15.94 -10.63
C ALA A 752 -20.07 -17.01 -11.16
N ALA A 753 -19.54 -18.00 -11.88
CA ALA A 753 -20.31 -19.14 -12.37
C ALA A 753 -20.88 -20.01 -11.23
N PHE A 754 -20.10 -20.21 -10.17
CA PHE A 754 -20.53 -20.91 -8.96
C PHE A 754 -21.71 -20.18 -8.29
N ILE A 755 -21.60 -18.87 -8.05
CA ILE A 755 -22.67 -18.08 -7.41
C ILE A 755 -23.98 -18.17 -8.19
N LYS A 756 -23.95 -18.15 -9.54
CA LYS A 756 -25.13 -18.30 -10.39
C LYS A 756 -25.82 -19.66 -10.23
N LYS A 757 -25.10 -20.70 -9.81
CA LYS A 757 -25.62 -22.06 -9.55
C LYS A 757 -26.09 -22.24 -8.10
N VAL A 758 -26.00 -21.22 -7.25
CA VAL A 758 -26.53 -21.22 -5.88
C VAL A 758 -27.93 -20.63 -5.87
N SER A 759 -28.85 -21.25 -5.15
CA SER A 759 -30.25 -20.77 -5.04
C SER A 759 -30.33 -19.41 -4.31
N LYS A 760 -31.32 -18.59 -4.68
CA LYS A 760 -31.56 -17.31 -4.01
C LYS A 760 -31.78 -17.46 -2.50
N GLU A 761 -32.45 -18.55 -2.09
CA GLU A 761 -32.64 -18.86 -0.68
C GLU A 761 -31.33 -19.10 0.06
N ASP A 762 -30.40 -19.83 -0.56
CA ASP A 762 -29.08 -20.09 0.05
C ASP A 762 -28.19 -18.83 0.08
N LEU A 763 -28.25 -17.99 -0.93
CA LEU A 763 -27.59 -16.69 -0.93
C LEU A 763 -28.16 -15.80 0.16
N TYR A 764 -29.50 -15.75 0.32
CA TYR A 764 -30.11 -14.98 1.38
C TYR A 764 -29.71 -15.47 2.77
N LYS A 765 -29.67 -16.80 3.00
CA LYS A 765 -29.17 -17.38 4.26
C LYS A 765 -27.72 -17.05 4.56
N ARG A 766 -26.92 -16.77 3.53
CA ARG A 766 -25.49 -16.44 3.66
C ARG A 766 -25.25 -14.94 3.88
N PHE A 767 -25.98 -14.08 3.15
CA PHE A 767 -25.70 -12.64 3.12
C PHE A 767 -26.74 -11.81 3.90
N PHE A 768 -27.80 -12.43 4.41
CA PHE A 768 -28.90 -11.79 5.15
C PHE A 768 -29.61 -10.66 4.38
N SER A 769 -29.43 -10.61 3.07
CA SER A 769 -29.99 -9.63 2.17
C SER A 769 -30.28 -10.24 0.80
N ASP A 770 -31.21 -9.62 0.06
CA ASP A 770 -31.36 -9.93 -1.36
C ASP A 770 -30.11 -9.42 -2.11
N VAL A 771 -29.29 -10.34 -2.54
CA VAL A 771 -28.06 -10.04 -3.27
C VAL A 771 -28.41 -9.97 -4.75
N GLY A 772 -28.19 -8.80 -5.37
CA GLY A 772 -28.29 -8.60 -6.81
C GLY A 772 -27.16 -9.31 -7.58
N GLU A 773 -26.93 -8.90 -8.82
CA GLU A 773 -25.78 -9.42 -9.58
C GLU A 773 -24.47 -8.93 -8.97
N PHE A 774 -23.53 -9.86 -8.77
CA PHE A 774 -22.17 -9.53 -8.34
C PHE A 774 -21.41 -8.90 -9.48
N ASN A 775 -21.03 -7.64 -9.32
CA ASN A 775 -20.14 -6.94 -10.24
C ASN A 775 -18.68 -7.38 -10.04
N HIS A 776 -17.77 -6.94 -10.90
CA HIS A 776 -16.34 -7.25 -10.82
C HIS A 776 -15.75 -6.86 -9.45
N GLU A 777 -16.11 -5.72 -8.91
CA GLU A 777 -15.60 -5.25 -7.61
C GLU A 777 -15.99 -6.19 -6.45
N ALA A 778 -17.25 -6.62 -6.42
CA ALA A 778 -17.74 -7.57 -5.41
C ALA A 778 -17.05 -8.94 -5.53
N LEU A 779 -16.83 -9.43 -6.76
CA LEU A 779 -16.15 -10.70 -7.02
C LEU A 779 -14.65 -10.61 -6.70
N ALA A 780 -13.98 -9.52 -7.06
CA ALA A 780 -12.59 -9.30 -6.72
C ALA A 780 -12.38 -9.26 -5.19
N ASN A 781 -13.30 -8.67 -4.44
CA ASN A 781 -13.27 -8.70 -2.97
C ASN A 781 -13.39 -10.12 -2.41
N LEU A 782 -14.03 -11.03 -3.12
CA LEU A 782 -14.17 -12.42 -2.69
C LEU A 782 -13.01 -13.33 -3.13
N THR A 783 -12.24 -12.95 -4.15
CA THR A 783 -11.17 -13.79 -4.72
C THR A 783 -9.76 -13.27 -4.45
N GLN A 784 -9.58 -11.95 -4.33
CA GLN A 784 -8.28 -11.32 -4.11
C GLN A 784 -8.00 -11.11 -2.61
N ILE A 785 -7.92 -12.19 -1.87
CA ILE A 785 -7.62 -12.17 -0.43
C ILE A 785 -6.11 -12.06 -0.15
N ASP A 786 -5.75 -11.70 1.06
CA ASP A 786 -4.36 -11.51 1.48
C ASP A 786 -3.72 -12.73 2.15
N PHE A 787 -4.48 -13.79 2.36
CA PHE A 787 -4.09 -15.03 3.04
C PHE A 787 -3.55 -14.82 4.47
N ASP A 788 -3.56 -13.62 4.98
CA ASP A 788 -3.08 -13.30 6.32
C ASP A 788 -4.21 -13.15 7.33
N ARG A 789 -5.17 -12.28 7.06
CA ARG A 789 -6.37 -12.09 7.88
C ARG A 789 -7.59 -12.83 7.34
N GLU A 790 -7.55 -13.21 6.08
CA GLU A 790 -8.65 -13.87 5.40
C GLU A 790 -8.16 -15.14 4.71
N MET A 791 -8.86 -16.22 4.91
CA MET A 791 -8.64 -17.47 4.20
C MET A 791 -9.94 -17.93 3.55
N ALA A 792 -9.89 -18.32 2.29
CA ALA A 792 -10.99 -18.95 1.59
C ALA A 792 -10.50 -20.21 0.90
N PHE A 793 -11.09 -21.34 1.21
CA PHE A 793 -10.87 -22.59 0.49
C PHE A 793 -12.00 -22.85 -0.48
N VAL A 794 -11.63 -23.20 -1.71
CA VAL A 794 -12.55 -23.65 -2.76
C VAL A 794 -12.44 -25.16 -2.94
N ALA A 795 -13.59 -25.83 -3.08
CA ALA A 795 -13.64 -27.21 -3.57
C ALA A 795 -13.85 -27.17 -5.07
N VAL A 796 -12.91 -27.73 -5.82
CA VAL A 796 -12.87 -27.73 -7.27
C VAL A 796 -13.08 -29.16 -7.78
N SER A 797 -14.05 -29.35 -8.68
CA SER A 797 -14.33 -30.60 -9.41
C SER A 797 -13.80 -30.43 -10.84
N GLY A 798 -13.22 -31.49 -11.40
CA GLY A 798 -12.61 -31.48 -12.72
C GLY A 798 -11.17 -30.94 -12.75
N GLU A 799 -10.54 -30.97 -13.91
CA GLU A 799 -9.15 -30.50 -14.13
C GLU A 799 -9.11 -29.47 -15.27
N GLY A 800 -8.12 -28.58 -15.23
CA GLY A 800 -7.88 -27.57 -16.26
C GLY A 800 -8.97 -26.51 -16.42
N GLU A 801 -9.26 -26.14 -17.67
CA GLU A 801 -10.25 -25.10 -17.99
C GLU A 801 -11.68 -25.52 -17.65
N ASP A 802 -12.00 -26.79 -17.75
CA ASP A 802 -13.31 -27.35 -17.45
C ASP A 802 -13.59 -27.54 -15.95
N SER A 803 -12.63 -27.18 -15.10
CA SER A 803 -12.82 -27.29 -13.65
C SER A 803 -13.82 -26.26 -13.12
N GLU A 804 -14.70 -26.71 -12.20
CA GLU A 804 -15.75 -25.90 -11.60
C GLU A 804 -15.57 -25.78 -10.08
N ILE A 805 -15.83 -24.60 -9.54
CA ILE A 805 -15.98 -24.42 -8.09
C ILE A 805 -17.37 -24.93 -7.69
N ILE A 806 -17.40 -25.84 -6.73
CA ILE A 806 -18.62 -26.47 -6.22
C ILE A 806 -18.94 -26.13 -4.78
N GLY A 807 -17.99 -25.54 -4.06
CA GLY A 807 -18.17 -25.06 -2.68
C GLY A 807 -17.05 -24.15 -2.25
N VAL A 808 -17.34 -23.30 -1.30
CA VAL A 808 -16.39 -22.33 -0.72
C VAL A 808 -16.57 -22.30 0.80
N SER A 809 -15.47 -22.36 1.56
CA SER A 809 -15.44 -21.99 2.98
C SER A 809 -14.51 -20.81 3.16
N ARG A 810 -14.87 -19.90 4.07
CA ARG A 810 -14.11 -18.68 4.34
C ARG A 810 -13.98 -18.48 5.85
N ALA A 811 -12.85 -17.97 6.29
CA ALA A 811 -12.63 -17.44 7.62
C ALA A 811 -12.08 -16.02 7.53
N LEU A 812 -12.71 -15.10 8.24
CA LEU A 812 -12.21 -13.75 8.46
C LEU A 812 -11.70 -13.66 9.89
N ILE A 813 -10.38 -13.57 10.04
CA ILE A 813 -9.69 -13.60 11.32
C ILE A 813 -9.52 -12.16 11.79
N ASN A 814 -9.92 -11.87 13.02
CA ASN A 814 -9.73 -10.56 13.59
C ASN A 814 -8.22 -10.29 13.82
N HIS A 815 -7.84 -9.01 13.91
CA HIS A 815 -6.44 -8.60 13.99
C HIS A 815 -5.70 -9.14 15.23
N GLU A 816 -6.42 -9.43 16.32
CA GLU A 816 -5.87 -10.02 17.55
C GLU A 816 -5.72 -11.55 17.48
N ASN A 817 -6.16 -12.18 16.40
CA ASN A 817 -6.22 -13.63 16.21
C ASN A 817 -6.98 -14.36 17.34
N THR A 818 -7.95 -13.66 17.94
CA THR A 818 -8.78 -14.21 19.01
C THR A 818 -10.03 -14.87 18.49
N ASP A 819 -10.58 -14.38 17.37
CA ASP A 819 -11.79 -14.90 16.76
C ASP A 819 -11.66 -14.96 15.22
N ALA A 820 -12.26 -16.00 14.64
CA ALA A 820 -12.39 -16.17 13.20
C ALA A 820 -13.88 -16.33 12.85
N GLU A 821 -14.45 -15.34 12.17
CA GLU A 821 -15.79 -15.48 11.63
C GLU A 821 -15.77 -16.38 10.39
N PHE A 822 -16.53 -17.46 10.40
CA PHE A 822 -16.59 -18.39 9.28
C PHE A 822 -17.86 -18.28 8.45
N ALA A 823 -17.74 -18.68 7.20
CA ALA A 823 -18.88 -18.87 6.30
C ALA A 823 -18.63 -20.01 5.33
N ILE A 824 -19.68 -20.73 4.99
CA ILE A 824 -19.65 -21.82 4.01
C ILE A 824 -20.79 -21.67 3.04
N LEU A 825 -20.51 -21.87 1.76
CA LEU A 825 -21.48 -21.90 0.70
C LEU A 825 -21.19 -23.09 -0.23
N ILE A 826 -22.20 -23.88 -0.55
CA ILE A 826 -22.11 -25.04 -1.43
C ILE A 826 -23.15 -24.89 -2.51
N ARG A 827 -22.82 -25.31 -3.71
CA ARG A 827 -23.74 -25.36 -4.84
C ARG A 827 -24.99 -26.12 -4.46
N SER A 828 -26.16 -25.50 -4.67
CA SER A 828 -27.43 -25.99 -4.07
C SER A 828 -27.83 -27.40 -4.51
N ASP A 829 -27.47 -27.81 -5.73
CA ASP A 829 -27.71 -29.13 -6.30
C ASP A 829 -26.75 -30.23 -5.78
N LEU A 830 -25.66 -29.86 -5.11
CA LEU A 830 -24.65 -30.79 -4.58
C LEU A 830 -24.69 -30.95 -3.04
N LYS A 831 -25.75 -30.45 -2.41
CA LYS A 831 -25.94 -30.63 -0.96
C LYS A 831 -26.13 -32.10 -0.61
N GLY A 832 -25.68 -32.49 0.59
CA GLY A 832 -25.79 -33.87 1.08
C GLY A 832 -24.62 -34.78 0.72
N LYS A 833 -23.76 -34.41 -0.23
CA LYS A 833 -22.56 -35.17 -0.67
C LYS A 833 -21.37 -35.11 0.29
N GLY A 834 -21.48 -34.42 1.41
CA GLY A 834 -20.40 -34.33 2.41
C GLY A 834 -19.44 -33.15 2.25
N LEU A 835 -19.59 -32.33 1.19
CA LEU A 835 -18.72 -31.19 0.87
C LEU A 835 -18.61 -30.20 2.03
N GLY A 836 -19.74 -29.88 2.70
CA GLY A 836 -19.77 -28.98 3.84
C GLY A 836 -18.89 -29.45 5.00
N LYS A 837 -18.81 -30.75 5.24
CA LYS A 837 -17.95 -31.33 6.29
C LYS A 837 -16.48 -31.21 5.92
N ILE A 838 -16.11 -31.44 4.66
CA ILE A 838 -14.74 -31.32 4.16
C ILE A 838 -14.26 -29.87 4.31
N LEU A 839 -15.01 -28.92 3.77
CA LEU A 839 -14.69 -27.50 3.80
C LEU A 839 -14.68 -26.93 5.24
N MET A 840 -15.63 -27.35 6.10
CA MET A 840 -15.67 -26.93 7.49
C MET A 840 -14.43 -27.42 8.25
N ARG A 841 -14.05 -28.69 8.06
CA ARG A 841 -12.86 -29.26 8.69
C ARG A 841 -11.60 -28.51 8.24
N LYS A 842 -11.44 -28.29 6.94
CA LYS A 842 -10.29 -27.60 6.37
C LYS A 842 -10.09 -26.20 6.96
N ILE A 843 -11.16 -25.41 7.08
CA ILE A 843 -11.09 -24.07 7.62
C ILE A 843 -10.84 -24.06 9.15
N ILE A 844 -11.41 -25.03 9.89
CA ILE A 844 -11.15 -25.22 11.32
C ILE A 844 -9.67 -25.56 11.55
N ASP A 845 -9.14 -26.53 10.79
CA ASP A 845 -7.75 -26.99 10.92
C ASP A 845 -6.78 -25.86 10.59
N TYR A 846 -7.07 -25.05 9.59
CA TYR A 846 -6.32 -23.84 9.26
C TYR A 846 -6.30 -22.85 10.43
N CYS A 847 -7.46 -22.50 11.00
CA CYS A 847 -7.53 -21.56 12.11
C CYS A 847 -6.82 -22.08 13.37
N LYS A 848 -6.92 -23.38 13.64
CA LYS A 848 -6.15 -24.04 14.72
C LYS A 848 -4.65 -23.94 14.50
N ALA A 849 -4.17 -24.26 13.30
CA ALA A 849 -2.75 -24.16 12.95
C ALA A 849 -2.22 -22.74 13.06
N LYS A 850 -3.07 -21.74 12.79
CA LYS A 850 -2.76 -20.32 12.94
C LYS A 850 -2.78 -19.85 14.41
N GLY A 851 -3.27 -20.66 15.34
CA GLY A 851 -3.36 -20.34 16.77
C GLY A 851 -4.54 -19.43 17.12
N THR A 852 -5.56 -19.36 16.28
CA THR A 852 -6.81 -18.63 16.55
C THR A 852 -7.51 -19.26 17.78
N GLN A 853 -8.05 -18.42 18.67
CA GLN A 853 -8.58 -18.92 19.95
C GLN A 853 -9.97 -19.54 19.81
N GLN A 854 -10.83 -18.95 18.99
CA GLN A 854 -12.16 -19.47 18.70
C GLN A 854 -12.59 -19.18 17.27
N MET A 855 -13.59 -19.92 16.82
CA MET A 855 -14.26 -19.67 15.54
C MET A 855 -15.73 -19.41 15.81
N SER A 856 -16.26 -18.33 15.23
CA SER A 856 -17.64 -17.93 15.37
C SER A 856 -18.35 -17.85 14.02
N GLY A 857 -19.67 -17.92 14.03
CA GLY A 857 -20.49 -17.70 12.84
C GLY A 857 -21.94 -17.51 13.21
N MET A 858 -22.67 -16.82 12.35
CA MET A 858 -24.10 -16.54 12.53
C MET A 858 -24.89 -17.06 11.35
N THR A 859 -26.06 -17.57 11.61
CA THR A 859 -26.99 -18.02 10.57
C THR A 859 -28.45 -17.79 11.02
N MET A 860 -29.40 -18.06 10.13
CA MET A 860 -30.82 -18.05 10.48
C MET A 860 -31.24 -19.34 11.21
N PRO A 861 -32.15 -19.30 12.17
CA PRO A 861 -32.70 -20.49 12.83
C PRO A 861 -33.32 -21.50 11.85
N THR A 862 -33.79 -21.02 10.70
CA THR A 862 -34.37 -21.85 9.63
C THR A 862 -33.32 -22.63 8.83
N ASN A 863 -32.03 -22.29 8.96
CA ASN A 863 -30.95 -22.98 8.26
C ASN A 863 -30.52 -24.27 8.97
N ARG A 864 -31.42 -25.22 9.04
CA ARG A 864 -31.22 -26.52 9.73
C ARG A 864 -29.97 -27.25 9.25
N GLY A 865 -29.65 -27.15 7.97
CA GLY A 865 -28.47 -27.81 7.39
C GLY A 865 -27.17 -27.29 8.00
N MET A 866 -27.04 -25.99 8.13
CA MET A 866 -25.86 -25.33 8.74
C MET A 866 -25.78 -25.64 10.24
N LEU A 867 -26.88 -25.50 10.97
CA LEU A 867 -26.93 -25.79 12.41
C LEU A 867 -26.54 -27.24 12.71
N THR A 868 -27.07 -28.21 11.94
CA THR A 868 -26.72 -29.64 12.08
C THR A 868 -25.22 -29.87 11.76
N LEU A 869 -24.68 -29.21 10.75
CA LEU A 869 -23.25 -29.32 10.40
C LEU A 869 -22.37 -28.76 11.53
N ALA A 870 -22.70 -27.58 12.02
CA ALA A 870 -21.95 -26.91 13.10
C ALA A 870 -21.96 -27.76 14.38
N GLN A 871 -23.10 -28.28 14.80
CA GLN A 871 -23.20 -29.19 15.97
C GLN A 871 -22.35 -30.46 15.78
N LYS A 872 -22.35 -31.07 14.60
CA LYS A 872 -21.51 -32.25 14.29
C LYS A 872 -20.01 -31.95 14.27
N MET A 873 -19.65 -30.68 14.05
CA MET A 873 -18.26 -30.22 14.09
C MET A 873 -17.82 -29.69 15.47
N GLY A 874 -18.74 -29.73 16.47
CA GLY A 874 -18.45 -29.39 17.86
C GLY A 874 -18.77 -27.95 18.25
N PHE A 875 -19.45 -27.17 17.38
CA PHE A 875 -19.87 -25.82 17.73
C PHE A 875 -21.00 -25.85 18.78
N ALA A 876 -20.91 -24.99 19.77
CA ALA A 876 -22.04 -24.58 20.59
C ALA A 876 -22.98 -23.71 19.73
N VAL A 877 -24.26 -23.97 19.80
CA VAL A 877 -25.28 -23.23 19.01
C VAL A 877 -26.26 -22.59 19.97
N ASP A 878 -26.44 -21.29 19.89
CA ASP A 878 -27.41 -20.50 20.63
C ASP A 878 -28.39 -19.82 19.67
N ILE A 879 -29.70 -19.97 19.91
CA ILE A 879 -30.76 -19.50 19.01
C ILE A 879 -31.52 -18.34 19.65
N HIS A 880 -31.45 -17.18 19.00
CA HIS A 880 -32.12 -15.95 19.37
C HIS A 880 -33.35 -15.73 18.50
N PHE A 881 -34.51 -16.22 18.96
CA PHE A 881 -35.76 -16.14 18.19
C PHE A 881 -36.26 -14.70 18.00
N GLU A 882 -35.96 -13.80 18.94
CA GLU A 882 -36.37 -12.40 18.87
C GLU A 882 -35.61 -11.65 17.76
N ASP A 883 -34.33 -11.96 17.56
CA ASP A 883 -33.46 -11.34 16.55
C ASP A 883 -33.48 -12.11 15.22
N GLY A 884 -34.10 -13.29 15.18
CA GLY A 884 -34.12 -14.16 14.00
C GLY A 884 -32.72 -14.72 13.62
N THR A 885 -31.82 -14.86 14.58
CA THR A 885 -30.45 -15.33 14.41
C THR A 885 -30.12 -16.56 15.24
N ALA A 886 -29.11 -17.29 14.83
CA ALA A 886 -28.51 -18.39 15.60
C ALA A 886 -26.96 -18.22 15.54
N ASP A 887 -26.37 -18.10 16.70
CA ASP A 887 -24.93 -17.98 16.87
C ASP A 887 -24.29 -19.36 17.05
N MET A 888 -23.14 -19.53 16.44
CA MET A 888 -22.35 -20.76 16.47
C MET A 888 -20.93 -20.42 16.93
N VAL A 889 -20.45 -21.05 18.00
CA VAL A 889 -19.11 -20.77 18.54
C VAL A 889 -18.38 -22.08 18.81
N LEU A 890 -17.13 -22.16 18.36
CA LEU A 890 -16.21 -23.29 18.58
C LEU A 890 -14.91 -22.79 19.19
N PRO A 891 -14.56 -23.11 20.43
CA PRO A 891 -13.21 -22.93 20.95
C PRO A 891 -12.22 -23.79 20.19
N LEU A 892 -11.10 -23.22 19.76
CA LEU A 892 -10.11 -23.88 18.92
C LEU A 892 -8.88 -24.38 19.70
N ARG A 893 -8.79 -24.04 21.01
CA ARG A 893 -7.71 -24.49 21.91
C ARG A 893 -7.91 -25.90 22.40
#